data_a719f17df5c8d063a832fb02d694931b
#
_entry.id   a719f17df5c8d063a832fb02d694931b
#
_cell.length_a   1.000
_cell.length_b   1.000
_cell.length_c   1.000
_cell.angle_alpha   90.00
_cell.angle_beta   90.00
_cell.angle_gamma   90.00
#
_symmetry.space_group_name_H-M   'P 1'
#
loop_
_entity.id
_entity.type
_entity.pdbx_description
1 polymer ?
#
loop_
_entity_poly.entity_id
_entity_poly.type
_entity_poly.pdbx_seq_one_letter_code
_entity_poly.pdbx_strand_id
1 'polypeptide(L)'
;MRISNVLISLAAALLLCSCSGKEVLPQEARTTTYKVAVIMPQRIWATEKPIAQQALQNLEKGQEGLGERVKLELEWIDEDIPNLEEEVRRVTHDASYAAVVGPKFSRHARLVAKESLALRMPVIMPSVTSAEVQRIYSGSNKTDPNIFFMSESDLSQCQALLTTMSRKLGITYVYVLSRRDDSDDYASTFNGYLPFLATEFKIGSVSFFPYTDKESMREQILTIDSDDPVYNFFSSVFFVPSSIEDILWLDQILTEEGIDTQGFTIKDVGRYALFPRIYCTEMACDASLEGVLQNEYEGVALSGSPESGFPAVQKGLTGREIHSGSAQLYDSFTLLALALAHKEKAGLETVREAIVAVMDACDGEANDLSWTAEGLAGGFRSIRSGELPNMAGASGSWVFDRNTHISQLGTWYGHWRFYDGAFHFVEYLTRSDHAKKASMDQLWNQEIPVIGIIDLQKDKHVQYEPLQDRYAVVMATSTGWDNYRHQADALDIYRMLKKAGYPDDHIVLITEDDIADNAENPHPGVVHVTPDGENLYQGVVNDYKISQLTPADLGNILSGTVTERTPEVVHGSKNTNVLFFWSGHGLDDNLMAWADDSVTSGQIRSMLEGAQENFRKLLFVMEACYSGSVGEFCCGFPGLLTLTACSPGEKSHADVLEGPTYLSNAFTRVFREEIEKNPDISIYDLYTELARHTTASHAMLYNYDWYGSVTDNTLAEYFKTEQQ
;
A
#
# COMPACT_ATOMS: atom_id res chain seq x y z
N MET A 1 -52.74 41.84 -73.18
CA MET A 1 -51.37 41.45 -73.00
C MET A 1 -50.88 41.76 -71.56
N ARG A 2 -51.70 41.44 -70.52
CA ARG A 2 -51.39 41.68 -69.11
C ARG A 2 -52.00 40.59 -68.14
N ILE A 3 -52.55 39.52 -68.73
CA ILE A 3 -53.18 38.44 -67.93
C ILE A 3 -52.32 37.14 -67.87
N SER A 4 -51.36 37.02 -68.83
CA SER A 4 -50.49 35.80 -68.86
C SER A 4 -49.35 35.77 -67.81
N ASN A 5 -48.91 36.96 -67.30
CA ASN A 5 -47.78 37.05 -66.41
C ASN A 5 -48.18 36.83 -64.92
N VAL A 6 -49.46 36.89 -64.55
CA VAL A 6 -49.93 36.66 -63.17
C VAL A 6 -50.13 35.17 -62.88
N LEU A 7 -50.50 34.42 -63.93
CA LEU A 7 -50.69 32.95 -63.82
C LEU A 7 -49.37 32.19 -63.75
N ILE A 8 -48.27 32.71 -64.34
CA ILE A 8 -46.97 32.07 -64.26
C ILE A 8 -46.31 32.36 -62.91
N SER A 9 -46.56 33.52 -62.32
CA SER A 9 -46.07 33.85 -60.96
C SER A 9 -46.81 33.04 -59.85
N LEU A 10 -48.06 32.68 -60.02
CA LEU A 10 -48.80 31.85 -59.05
C LEU A 10 -48.42 30.36 -59.16
N ALA A 11 -48.15 29.88 -60.40
CA ALA A 11 -47.68 28.49 -60.59
C ALA A 11 -46.28 28.26 -60.06
N ALA A 12 -45.39 29.27 -60.15
CA ALA A 12 -44.05 29.24 -59.57
C ALA A 12 -44.07 29.33 -58.02
N ALA A 13 -45.03 30.08 -57.44
CA ALA A 13 -45.21 30.14 -55.99
C ALA A 13 -45.83 28.87 -55.41
N LEU A 14 -46.69 28.17 -56.14
CA LEU A 14 -47.25 26.88 -55.76
C LEU A 14 -46.30 25.70 -55.94
N LEU A 15 -45.29 25.81 -56.82
CA LEU A 15 -44.21 24.81 -56.95
C LEU A 15 -43.10 24.98 -55.94
N LEU A 16 -42.97 26.13 -55.29
CA LEU A 16 -42.02 26.38 -54.21
C LEU A 16 -42.60 26.02 -52.81
N CYS A 17 -43.88 25.83 -52.65
CA CYS A 17 -44.53 25.39 -51.44
C CYS A 17 -44.75 23.86 -51.32
N SER A 18 -44.37 23.09 -52.34
CA SER A 18 -44.47 21.62 -52.28
C SER A 18 -43.16 20.88 -52.02
N CYS A 19 -42.09 21.60 -51.69
CA CYS A 19 -40.83 21.04 -51.19
C CYS A 19 -40.66 21.36 -49.74
N SER A 20 -41.52 20.85 -48.87
CA SER A 20 -41.24 20.83 -47.44
C SER A 20 -41.99 19.71 -46.77
N GLY A 21 -41.25 19.02 -46.04
CA GLY A 21 -41.80 18.05 -45.12
C GLY A 21 -41.82 16.64 -45.66
N LYS A 22 -40.68 16.10 -46.03
CA LYS A 22 -40.42 14.79 -45.48
C LYS A 22 -40.38 15.02 -43.96
N GLU A 23 -41.44 14.71 -43.26
CA GLU A 23 -41.30 14.33 -41.84
C GLU A 23 -40.19 13.31 -41.81
N VAL A 24 -39.02 13.72 -41.35
CA VAL A 24 -37.98 12.80 -40.95
C VAL A 24 -38.59 12.13 -39.75
N LEU A 25 -39.20 10.98 -39.97
CA LEU A 25 -39.62 10.07 -38.87
C LEU A 25 -38.42 10.04 -37.93
N PRO A 26 -38.62 10.26 -36.63
CA PRO A 26 -37.53 10.18 -35.68
C PRO A 26 -36.86 8.83 -35.90
N GLN A 27 -35.61 8.86 -36.30
CA GLN A 27 -34.83 7.64 -36.47
C GLN A 27 -34.85 6.97 -35.11
N GLU A 28 -35.41 5.77 -35.00
CA GLU A 28 -35.41 5.04 -33.73
C GLU A 28 -34.00 4.98 -33.21
N ALA A 29 -33.80 5.42 -31.95
CA ALA A 29 -32.51 5.44 -31.36
C ALA A 29 -31.91 4.04 -31.30
N ARG A 30 -30.72 3.86 -31.87
CA ARG A 30 -30.01 2.59 -31.81
C ARG A 30 -29.42 2.48 -30.41
N THR A 31 -29.79 1.46 -29.64
CA THR A 31 -29.25 1.18 -28.33
C THR A 31 -28.32 -0.05 -28.40
N THR A 32 -27.05 0.15 -28.03
CA THR A 32 -26.10 -0.95 -27.87
C THR A 32 -26.05 -1.33 -26.38
N THR A 33 -26.33 -2.61 -26.09
CA THR A 33 -26.31 -3.13 -24.70
C THR A 33 -25.02 -3.85 -24.45
N TYR A 34 -24.40 -3.54 -23.32
CA TYR A 34 -23.16 -4.13 -22.85
C TYR A 34 -23.37 -4.84 -21.52
N LYS A 35 -22.96 -6.09 -21.44
CA LYS A 35 -22.99 -6.88 -20.22
C LYS A 35 -21.77 -6.54 -19.34
N VAL A 36 -21.99 -6.34 -18.06
CA VAL A 36 -20.97 -5.97 -17.08
C VAL A 36 -21.10 -6.88 -15.86
N ALA A 37 -20.02 -7.51 -15.46
CA ALA A 37 -19.98 -8.25 -14.20
C ALA A 37 -19.68 -7.29 -13.04
N VAL A 38 -20.46 -7.40 -11.95
CA VAL A 38 -20.27 -6.61 -10.73
C VAL A 38 -19.91 -7.56 -9.60
N ILE A 39 -18.66 -7.53 -9.16
CA ILE A 39 -18.14 -8.40 -8.10
C ILE A 39 -18.17 -7.65 -6.78
N MET A 40 -19.11 -8.00 -5.91
CA MET A 40 -19.38 -7.33 -4.63
C MET A 40 -19.95 -8.33 -3.62
N PRO A 41 -19.66 -8.20 -2.32
CA PRO A 41 -20.22 -9.08 -1.30
C PRO A 41 -21.74 -9.06 -1.27
N GLN A 42 -22.39 -10.22 -1.26
CA GLN A 42 -23.84 -10.30 -1.26
C GLN A 42 -24.49 -9.58 -0.08
N ARG A 43 -23.83 -9.57 1.08
CA ARG A 43 -24.33 -8.93 2.30
C ARG A 43 -24.58 -7.42 2.15
N ILE A 44 -23.92 -6.73 1.19
CA ILE A 44 -24.11 -5.30 0.93
C ILE A 44 -24.95 -5.01 -0.32
N TRP A 45 -25.47 -6.01 -1.03
CA TRP A 45 -26.27 -5.77 -2.23
C TRP A 45 -27.53 -4.93 -1.97
N ALA A 46 -28.08 -5.01 -0.75
CA ALA A 46 -29.25 -4.20 -0.38
C ALA A 46 -28.96 -2.68 -0.41
N THR A 47 -27.72 -2.29 -0.18
CA THR A 47 -27.27 -0.89 -0.22
C THR A 47 -26.67 -0.53 -1.58
N GLU A 48 -25.90 -1.40 -2.22
CA GLU A 48 -25.21 -1.06 -3.46
C GLU A 48 -26.08 -1.15 -4.72
N LYS A 49 -27.06 -2.07 -4.77
CA LYS A 49 -27.96 -2.16 -5.93
C LYS A 49 -28.80 -0.90 -6.17
N PRO A 50 -29.37 -0.23 -5.15
CA PRO A 50 -30.02 1.05 -5.35
C PRO A 50 -29.10 2.14 -5.92
N ILE A 51 -27.84 2.18 -5.51
CA ILE A 51 -26.82 3.09 -6.05
C ILE A 51 -26.56 2.81 -7.53
N ALA A 52 -26.33 1.54 -7.87
CA ALA A 52 -26.15 1.13 -9.26
C ALA A 52 -27.38 1.46 -10.12
N GLN A 53 -28.58 1.22 -9.61
CA GLN A 53 -29.82 1.56 -10.31
C GLN A 53 -29.96 3.07 -10.56
N GLN A 54 -29.56 3.90 -9.57
CA GLN A 54 -29.56 5.36 -9.74
C GLN A 54 -28.55 5.78 -10.83
N ALA A 55 -27.35 5.16 -10.87
CA ALA A 55 -26.39 5.40 -11.93
C ALA A 55 -26.98 5.06 -13.31
N LEU A 56 -27.56 3.86 -13.47
CA LEU A 56 -28.19 3.45 -14.73
C LEU A 56 -29.32 4.38 -15.15
N GLN A 57 -30.17 4.84 -14.22
CA GLN A 57 -31.24 5.79 -14.50
C GLN A 57 -30.70 7.14 -14.98
N ASN A 58 -29.64 7.66 -14.33
CA ASN A 58 -29.03 8.91 -14.74
C ASN A 58 -28.32 8.79 -16.11
N LEU A 59 -27.68 7.65 -16.38
CA LEU A 59 -27.09 7.34 -17.69
C LEU A 59 -28.17 7.28 -18.78
N GLU A 60 -29.31 6.66 -18.53
CA GLU A 60 -30.42 6.60 -19.48
C GLU A 60 -30.99 7.99 -19.78
N LYS A 61 -31.29 8.77 -18.72
CA LYS A 61 -31.75 10.17 -18.86
C LYS A 61 -30.74 11.05 -19.56
N GLY A 62 -29.44 10.93 -19.24
CA GLY A 62 -28.37 11.68 -19.87
C GLY A 62 -28.25 11.44 -21.40
N GLN A 63 -28.79 10.34 -21.88
CA GLN A 63 -28.79 9.98 -23.30
C GLN A 63 -30.13 10.24 -23.99
N GLU A 64 -31.12 10.85 -23.34
CA GLU A 64 -32.39 11.18 -23.97
C GLU A 64 -32.19 12.12 -25.18
N GLY A 65 -32.89 11.78 -26.26
CA GLY A 65 -32.78 12.53 -27.51
C GLY A 65 -31.55 12.20 -28.38
N LEU A 66 -30.62 11.36 -27.91
CA LEU A 66 -29.51 10.88 -28.74
C LEU A 66 -29.95 9.74 -29.68
N GLY A 67 -29.44 9.78 -30.91
CA GLY A 67 -29.72 8.76 -31.94
C GLY A 67 -29.00 7.43 -31.66
N GLU A 68 -27.94 7.44 -30.93
CA GLU A 68 -27.19 6.26 -30.50
C GLU A 68 -27.01 6.31 -28.98
N ARG A 69 -27.25 5.19 -28.31
CA ARG A 69 -27.24 5.07 -26.85
C ARG A 69 -26.48 3.83 -26.40
N VAL A 70 -25.88 3.92 -25.24
CA VAL A 70 -25.22 2.83 -24.53
C VAL A 70 -26.08 2.42 -23.35
N LYS A 71 -26.29 1.11 -23.17
CA LYS A 71 -26.98 0.52 -22.03
C LYS A 71 -26.07 -0.48 -21.34
N LEU A 72 -25.98 -0.42 -20.02
CA LEU A 72 -25.28 -1.41 -19.21
C LEU A 72 -26.29 -2.42 -18.65
N GLU A 73 -25.98 -3.70 -18.76
CA GLU A 73 -26.69 -4.80 -18.15
C GLU A 73 -25.79 -5.46 -17.11
N LEU A 74 -26.17 -5.37 -15.82
CA LEU A 74 -25.33 -5.76 -14.70
C LEU A 74 -25.65 -7.19 -14.27
N GLU A 75 -24.61 -8.02 -14.18
CA GLU A 75 -24.66 -9.32 -13.52
C GLU A 75 -23.86 -9.26 -12.22
N TRP A 76 -24.56 -9.51 -11.09
CA TRP A 76 -23.98 -9.44 -9.76
C TRP A 76 -23.42 -10.79 -9.34
N ILE A 77 -22.16 -10.82 -8.95
CA ILE A 77 -21.42 -11.97 -8.45
C ILE A 77 -21.06 -11.69 -6.99
N ASP A 78 -21.36 -12.65 -6.12
CA ASP A 78 -20.99 -12.54 -4.72
C ASP A 78 -19.48 -12.71 -4.55
N GLU A 79 -18.84 -11.72 -3.95
CA GLU A 79 -17.38 -11.70 -3.72
C GLU A 79 -16.93 -12.67 -2.64
N ASP A 80 -17.83 -13.06 -1.72
CA ASP A 80 -17.48 -13.89 -0.55
C ASP A 80 -17.74 -15.40 -0.79
N ILE A 81 -17.97 -15.84 -2.01
CA ILE A 81 -18.18 -17.25 -2.33
C ILE A 81 -16.86 -18.04 -2.38
N PRO A 82 -16.86 -19.31 -1.93
CA PRO A 82 -15.65 -20.14 -1.95
C PRO A 82 -15.07 -20.40 -3.34
N ASN A 83 -15.90 -20.36 -4.39
CA ASN A 83 -15.49 -20.60 -5.76
C ASN A 83 -15.40 -19.30 -6.60
N LEU A 84 -15.05 -18.18 -5.97
CA LEU A 84 -14.89 -16.88 -6.64
C LEU A 84 -13.96 -16.96 -7.85
N GLU A 85 -12.86 -17.71 -7.76
CA GLU A 85 -11.91 -17.88 -8.88
C GLU A 85 -12.59 -18.48 -10.13
N GLU A 86 -13.47 -19.46 -9.96
CA GLU A 86 -14.21 -20.07 -11.07
C GLU A 86 -15.17 -19.06 -11.73
N GLU A 87 -15.85 -18.25 -10.91
CA GLU A 87 -16.76 -17.22 -11.40
C GLU A 87 -16.01 -16.07 -12.11
N VAL A 88 -14.88 -15.61 -11.56
CA VAL A 88 -14.02 -14.62 -12.23
C VAL A 88 -13.53 -15.17 -13.57
N ARG A 89 -13.07 -16.41 -13.60
CA ARG A 89 -12.62 -17.07 -14.84
C ARG A 89 -13.76 -17.22 -15.84
N ARG A 90 -14.95 -17.59 -15.39
CA ARG A 90 -16.15 -17.67 -16.24
C ARG A 90 -16.42 -16.35 -16.95
N VAL A 91 -16.41 -15.25 -16.20
CA VAL A 91 -16.68 -13.91 -16.74
C VAL A 91 -15.56 -13.44 -17.67
N THR A 92 -14.32 -13.58 -17.27
CA THR A 92 -13.18 -13.08 -18.06
C THR A 92 -12.98 -13.85 -19.36
N HIS A 93 -13.44 -15.11 -19.44
CA HIS A 93 -13.40 -15.93 -20.67
C HIS A 93 -14.63 -15.77 -21.56
N ASP A 94 -15.65 -15.05 -21.13
CA ASP A 94 -16.86 -14.81 -21.92
C ASP A 94 -16.81 -13.43 -22.60
N ALA A 95 -16.58 -13.44 -23.91
CA ALA A 95 -16.50 -12.22 -24.72
C ALA A 95 -17.81 -11.40 -24.76
N SER A 96 -18.90 -11.89 -24.18
CA SER A 96 -20.13 -11.12 -24.03
C SER A 96 -20.05 -10.03 -22.98
N TYR A 97 -19.10 -10.12 -22.02
CA TYR A 97 -18.87 -9.07 -21.04
C TYR A 97 -17.94 -7.99 -21.60
N ALA A 98 -18.32 -6.74 -21.39
CA ALA A 98 -17.53 -5.58 -21.77
C ALA A 98 -16.46 -5.20 -20.72
N ALA A 99 -16.76 -5.43 -19.44
CA ALA A 99 -15.89 -5.11 -18.32
C ALA A 99 -16.31 -5.83 -17.04
N VAL A 100 -15.41 -5.81 -16.05
CA VAL A 100 -15.69 -6.15 -14.65
C VAL A 100 -15.66 -4.86 -13.83
N VAL A 101 -16.61 -4.68 -12.92
CA VAL A 101 -16.62 -3.63 -11.88
C VAL A 101 -16.49 -4.31 -10.52
N GLY A 102 -15.45 -4.00 -9.79
CA GLY A 102 -15.08 -4.69 -8.55
C GLY A 102 -13.71 -5.37 -8.68
N PRO A 103 -13.26 -6.10 -7.67
CA PRO A 103 -13.94 -6.40 -6.42
C PRO A 103 -14.05 -5.18 -5.50
N LYS A 104 -14.79 -5.33 -4.39
CA LYS A 104 -14.86 -4.28 -3.36
C LYS A 104 -13.61 -4.28 -2.48
N PHE A 105 -13.14 -5.46 -2.10
CA PHE A 105 -12.07 -5.61 -1.12
C PHE A 105 -10.72 -5.93 -1.75
N SER A 106 -9.67 -5.33 -1.21
CA SER A 106 -8.29 -5.51 -1.65
C SER A 106 -7.83 -6.97 -1.63
N ARG A 107 -8.29 -7.77 -0.68
CA ARG A 107 -7.96 -9.21 -0.55
C ARG A 107 -8.31 -10.05 -1.79
N HIS A 108 -9.33 -9.67 -2.56
CA HIS A 108 -9.72 -10.38 -3.78
C HIS A 108 -9.21 -9.73 -5.06
N ALA A 109 -8.61 -8.55 -4.94
CA ALA A 109 -8.17 -7.77 -6.09
C ALA A 109 -7.08 -8.48 -6.91
N ARG A 110 -6.14 -9.17 -6.25
CA ARG A 110 -5.10 -9.95 -6.96
C ARG A 110 -5.69 -11.05 -7.81
N LEU A 111 -6.70 -11.76 -7.30
CA LEU A 111 -7.38 -12.82 -8.04
C LEU A 111 -8.05 -12.28 -9.30
N VAL A 112 -8.87 -11.24 -9.14
CA VAL A 112 -9.60 -10.62 -10.26
C VAL A 112 -8.64 -10.01 -11.27
N ALA A 113 -7.61 -9.32 -10.82
CA ALA A 113 -6.61 -8.70 -11.67
C ALA A 113 -5.81 -9.74 -12.46
N LYS A 114 -5.35 -10.81 -11.83
CA LYS A 114 -4.58 -11.89 -12.48
C LYS A 114 -5.33 -12.52 -13.65
N GLU A 115 -6.57 -12.91 -13.43
CA GLU A 115 -7.40 -13.51 -14.48
C GLU A 115 -7.72 -12.49 -15.59
N SER A 116 -7.93 -11.24 -15.24
CA SER A 116 -8.24 -10.17 -16.20
C SER A 116 -7.03 -9.75 -17.03
N LEU A 117 -5.82 -9.73 -16.48
CA LEU A 117 -4.59 -9.45 -17.21
C LEU A 117 -4.34 -10.45 -18.33
N ALA A 118 -4.54 -11.75 -18.05
CA ALA A 118 -4.33 -12.82 -19.02
C ALA A 118 -5.18 -12.66 -20.28
N LEU A 119 -6.39 -12.12 -20.15
CA LEU A 119 -7.38 -11.99 -21.22
C LEU A 119 -7.63 -10.54 -21.65
N ARG A 120 -6.95 -9.59 -21.03
CA ARG A 120 -7.07 -8.13 -21.26
C ARG A 120 -8.50 -7.61 -21.05
N MET A 121 -9.27 -8.24 -20.15
CA MET A 121 -10.58 -7.77 -19.74
C MET A 121 -10.43 -6.47 -18.93
N PRO A 122 -11.12 -5.38 -19.24
CA PRO A 122 -11.11 -4.18 -18.42
C PRO A 122 -11.71 -4.44 -17.05
N VAL A 123 -11.02 -4.01 -16.01
CA VAL A 123 -11.49 -4.06 -14.61
C VAL A 123 -11.45 -2.66 -14.03
N ILE A 124 -12.57 -2.21 -13.50
CA ILE A 124 -12.68 -0.95 -12.75
C ILE A 124 -12.89 -1.32 -11.28
N MET A 125 -11.96 -0.97 -10.44
CA MET A 125 -11.96 -1.25 -9.00
C MET A 125 -12.43 -0.02 -8.22
N PRO A 126 -13.68 -0.04 -7.68
CA PRO A 126 -14.25 1.13 -7.02
C PRO A 126 -13.52 1.53 -5.75
N SER A 127 -13.23 0.56 -4.88
CA SER A 127 -12.75 0.79 -3.52
C SER A 127 -11.60 -0.12 -3.11
N VAL A 128 -10.80 -0.56 -4.07
CA VAL A 128 -9.53 -1.27 -3.78
C VAL A 128 -8.46 -0.23 -3.50
N THR A 129 -8.14 -0.06 -2.24
CA THR A 129 -7.26 1.00 -1.71
C THR A 129 -5.87 0.50 -1.32
N SER A 130 -5.64 -0.82 -1.27
CA SER A 130 -4.30 -1.35 -0.99
C SER A 130 -3.26 -0.77 -1.94
N ALA A 131 -2.31 -0.02 -1.38
CA ALA A 131 -1.23 0.61 -2.13
C ALA A 131 -0.38 -0.43 -2.86
N GLU A 132 -0.20 -1.61 -2.27
CA GLU A 132 0.55 -2.69 -2.88
C GLU A 132 -0.16 -3.25 -4.11
N VAL A 133 -1.47 -3.53 -4.01
CA VAL A 133 -2.26 -3.99 -5.15
C VAL A 133 -2.23 -2.96 -6.27
N GLN A 134 -2.43 -1.68 -5.93
CA GLN A 134 -2.37 -0.60 -6.91
C GLN A 134 -0.99 -0.54 -7.58
N ARG A 135 0.09 -0.67 -6.83
CA ARG A 135 1.46 -0.68 -7.35
C ARG A 135 1.74 -1.86 -8.30
N ILE A 136 1.39 -3.08 -7.88
CA ILE A 136 1.66 -4.29 -8.69
C ILE A 136 1.05 -4.15 -10.08
N TYR A 137 -0.18 -3.65 -10.15
CA TYR A 137 -0.91 -3.54 -11.42
C TYR A 137 -0.66 -2.22 -12.17
N SER A 138 -0.12 -1.19 -11.53
CA SER A 138 0.25 0.06 -12.19
C SER A 138 1.33 -0.12 -13.26
N GLY A 139 2.24 -1.07 -13.07
CA GLY A 139 3.27 -1.40 -14.06
C GLY A 139 2.70 -1.88 -15.39
N SER A 140 1.68 -2.76 -15.33
CA SER A 140 0.97 -3.24 -16.53
C SER A 140 0.21 -2.11 -17.22
N ASN A 141 -0.32 -1.16 -16.46
CA ASN A 141 -1.09 -0.04 -17.00
C ASN A 141 -0.26 0.94 -17.82
N LYS A 142 1.05 0.98 -17.67
CA LYS A 142 1.94 1.83 -18.50
C LYS A 142 2.00 1.38 -19.96
N THR A 143 1.93 0.08 -20.21
CA THR A 143 2.13 -0.49 -21.55
C THR A 143 0.85 -1.02 -22.16
N ASP A 144 -0.06 -1.54 -21.34
CA ASP A 144 -1.31 -2.18 -21.77
C ASP A 144 -2.37 -2.07 -20.67
N PRO A 145 -2.88 -0.85 -20.40
CA PRO A 145 -3.77 -0.61 -19.27
C PRO A 145 -5.08 -1.38 -19.40
N ASN A 146 -5.44 -2.10 -18.36
CA ASN A 146 -6.73 -2.80 -18.28
C ASN A 146 -7.32 -2.90 -16.86
N ILE A 147 -6.60 -2.37 -15.85
CA ILE A 147 -7.06 -2.33 -14.45
C ILE A 147 -7.06 -0.87 -14.00
N PHE A 148 -8.19 -0.37 -13.52
CA PHE A 148 -8.43 1.03 -13.24
C PHE A 148 -8.95 1.21 -11.82
N PHE A 149 -8.40 2.15 -11.07
CA PHE A 149 -8.72 2.38 -9.66
C PHE A 149 -9.44 3.71 -9.47
N MET A 150 -10.65 3.66 -8.91
CA MET A 150 -11.50 4.84 -8.67
C MET A 150 -11.26 5.50 -7.30
N SER A 151 -10.31 4.97 -6.52
CA SER A 151 -9.93 5.50 -5.20
C SER A 151 -8.42 5.67 -5.09
N GLU A 152 -7.99 6.59 -4.24
CA GLU A 152 -6.60 6.70 -3.81
C GLU A 152 -6.21 5.51 -2.94
N SER A 153 -4.90 5.39 -2.65
CA SER A 153 -4.41 4.35 -1.77
C SER A 153 -4.76 4.61 -0.29
N ASP A 154 -4.58 3.59 0.52
CA ASP A 154 -4.80 3.63 1.98
C ASP A 154 -3.97 4.67 2.74
N LEU A 155 -2.99 5.29 2.09
CA LEU A 155 -2.30 6.46 2.65
C LEU A 155 -3.28 7.55 3.03
N SER A 156 -4.21 7.89 2.13
CA SER A 156 -5.23 8.92 2.37
C SER A 156 -6.15 8.53 3.53
N GLN A 157 -6.51 7.25 3.63
CA GLN A 157 -7.31 6.72 4.73
C GLN A 157 -6.56 6.78 6.07
N CYS A 158 -5.28 6.41 6.07
CA CYS A 158 -4.43 6.50 7.25
C CYS A 158 -4.34 7.94 7.76
N GLN A 159 -4.16 8.92 6.87
CA GLN A 159 -4.16 10.34 7.22
C GLN A 159 -5.51 10.80 7.79
N ALA A 160 -6.63 10.36 7.21
CA ALA A 160 -7.95 10.68 7.70
C ALA A 160 -8.16 10.16 9.14
N LEU A 161 -7.77 8.92 9.43
CA LEU A 161 -7.83 8.34 10.77
C LEU A 161 -6.93 9.08 11.76
N LEU A 162 -5.68 9.33 11.40
CA LEU A 162 -4.76 10.08 12.26
C LEU A 162 -5.25 11.50 12.52
N THR A 163 -5.94 12.13 11.58
CA THR A 163 -6.59 13.43 11.79
C THR A 163 -7.66 13.34 12.87
N THR A 164 -8.54 12.35 12.81
CA THR A 164 -9.58 12.18 13.85
C THR A 164 -8.96 11.90 15.21
N MET A 165 -7.95 11.04 15.25
CA MET A 165 -7.22 10.69 16.48
C MET A 165 -6.50 11.91 17.09
N SER A 166 -5.79 12.70 16.28
CA SER A 166 -4.99 13.84 16.73
C SER A 166 -5.81 15.03 17.22
N ARG A 167 -7.10 15.09 16.91
CA ARG A 167 -8.02 16.12 17.41
C ARG A 167 -8.40 15.91 18.88
N LYS A 168 -8.18 14.72 19.40
CA LYS A 168 -8.40 14.42 20.82
C LYS A 168 -7.15 14.74 21.62
N LEU A 169 -7.35 15.13 22.88
CA LEU A 169 -6.28 15.58 23.75
C LEU A 169 -5.19 14.53 23.91
N GLY A 170 -3.99 14.85 23.37
CA GLY A 170 -2.76 14.26 23.83
C GLY A 170 -2.56 12.77 23.56
N ILE A 171 -3.09 12.23 22.44
CA ILE A 171 -2.74 10.85 22.06
C ILE A 171 -1.23 10.79 21.82
N THR A 172 -0.55 10.03 22.68
CA THR A 172 0.90 9.88 22.66
C THR A 172 1.32 8.51 22.11
N TYR A 173 0.42 7.50 22.27
CA TYR A 173 0.69 6.12 21.89
C TYR A 173 -0.40 5.59 20.97
N VAL A 174 -0.01 4.86 19.93
CA VAL A 174 -0.92 4.14 19.03
C VAL A 174 -0.55 2.66 19.00
N TYR A 175 -1.50 1.82 19.36
CA TYR A 175 -1.40 0.36 19.29
C TYR A 175 -2.06 -0.10 18.00
N VAL A 176 -1.27 -0.61 17.05
CA VAL A 176 -1.77 -1.08 15.75
C VAL A 176 -2.14 -2.55 15.87
N LEU A 177 -3.42 -2.83 15.91
CA LEU A 177 -3.94 -4.20 15.88
C LEU A 177 -4.26 -4.56 14.43
N SER A 178 -3.45 -5.41 13.81
CA SER A 178 -3.58 -5.74 12.39
C SER A 178 -3.36 -7.21 12.12
N ARG A 179 -4.08 -7.74 11.11
CA ARG A 179 -3.89 -9.11 10.65
C ARG A 179 -2.56 -9.26 9.92
N ARG A 180 -1.88 -10.37 10.17
CA ARG A 180 -0.65 -10.75 9.46
C ARG A 180 -0.73 -12.20 9.02
N ASP A 181 -1.11 -12.40 7.79
CA ASP A 181 -1.01 -13.68 7.08
C ASP A 181 -0.64 -13.42 5.61
N ASP A 182 -0.31 -14.48 4.87
CA ASP A 182 0.13 -14.43 3.48
C ASP A 182 -0.92 -13.88 2.50
N SER A 183 -2.15 -13.66 2.96
CA SER A 183 -3.26 -13.20 2.12
C SER A 183 -3.58 -11.71 2.30
N ASP A 184 -2.87 -11.00 3.19
CA ASP A 184 -3.29 -9.66 3.61
C ASP A 184 -2.45 -8.52 3.05
N ASP A 185 -2.81 -8.12 1.83
CA ASP A 185 -2.26 -6.92 1.19
C ASP A 185 -2.79 -5.61 1.80
N TYR A 186 -3.90 -5.66 2.54
CA TYR A 186 -4.54 -4.45 3.08
C TYR A 186 -3.84 -3.95 4.34
N ALA A 187 -3.66 -4.82 5.35
CA ALA A 187 -3.01 -4.42 6.60
C ALA A 187 -1.54 -4.03 6.41
N SER A 188 -0.83 -4.69 5.50
CA SER A 188 0.58 -4.37 5.20
C SER A 188 0.76 -2.90 4.78
N THR A 189 -0.20 -2.35 4.05
CA THR A 189 -0.19 -0.95 3.62
C THR A 189 -0.23 0.00 4.82
N PHE A 190 -1.17 -0.20 5.75
CA PHE A 190 -1.27 0.65 6.95
C PHE A 190 -0.04 0.51 7.84
N ASN A 191 0.44 -0.70 8.04
CA ASN A 191 1.64 -0.96 8.83
C ASN A 191 2.86 -0.21 8.28
N GLY A 192 2.98 -0.07 6.97
CA GLY A 192 4.04 0.69 6.33
C GLY A 192 3.91 2.21 6.49
N TYR A 193 2.69 2.76 6.48
CA TYR A 193 2.47 4.21 6.53
C TYR A 193 2.43 4.80 7.94
N LEU A 194 1.90 4.06 8.90
CA LEU A 194 1.58 4.59 10.23
C LEU A 194 2.78 5.16 10.98
N PRO A 195 3.94 4.49 11.09
CA PRO A 195 5.08 5.01 11.82
C PRO A 195 5.57 6.34 11.27
N PHE A 196 5.51 6.44 9.96
CA PHE A 196 5.93 7.61 9.22
C PHE A 196 5.00 8.81 9.45
N LEU A 197 3.69 8.61 9.29
CA LEU A 197 2.69 9.65 9.49
C LEU A 197 2.52 10.04 10.96
N ALA A 198 2.75 9.12 11.89
CA ALA A 198 2.60 9.36 13.32
C ALA A 198 3.39 10.57 13.81
N THR A 199 4.62 10.73 13.34
CA THR A 199 5.50 11.86 13.68
C THR A 199 4.87 13.21 13.29
N GLU A 200 4.23 13.29 12.12
CA GLU A 200 3.58 14.51 11.66
C GLU A 200 2.36 14.88 12.48
N PHE A 201 1.63 13.88 12.94
CA PHE A 201 0.49 14.05 13.82
C PHE A 201 0.87 14.20 15.30
N LYS A 202 2.19 14.30 15.61
CA LYS A 202 2.74 14.43 16.97
C LYS A 202 2.36 13.26 17.87
N ILE A 203 2.27 12.08 17.32
CA ILE A 203 2.11 10.82 18.04
C ILE A 203 3.51 10.35 18.44
N GLY A 204 3.73 10.15 19.74
CA GLY A 204 5.07 9.88 20.27
C GLY A 204 5.56 8.46 20.04
N SER A 205 4.66 7.48 19.92
CA SER A 205 5.04 6.08 19.71
C SER A 205 3.95 5.30 19.00
N VAL A 206 4.38 4.36 18.14
CA VAL A 206 3.50 3.38 17.48
C VAL A 206 4.02 1.99 17.83
N SER A 207 3.15 1.15 18.37
CA SER A 207 3.46 -0.24 18.71
C SER A 207 2.53 -1.17 17.96
N PHE A 208 3.05 -2.31 17.49
CA PHE A 208 2.32 -3.22 16.61
C PHE A 208 1.93 -4.50 17.36
N PHE A 209 0.69 -4.88 17.19
CA PHE A 209 0.04 -6.04 17.79
C PHE A 209 -0.53 -6.92 16.68
N PRO A 210 0.30 -7.71 15.99
CA PRO A 210 -0.13 -8.55 14.89
C PRO A 210 -0.89 -9.78 15.39
N TYR A 211 -1.92 -10.19 14.62
CA TYR A 211 -2.65 -11.42 14.87
C TYR A 211 -2.86 -12.21 13.57
N THR A 212 -3.05 -13.51 13.66
CA THR A 212 -3.35 -14.40 12.53
C THR A 212 -4.71 -15.07 12.67
N ASP A 213 -5.19 -15.22 13.90
CA ASP A 213 -6.45 -15.88 14.25
C ASP A 213 -7.06 -15.22 15.51
N LYS A 214 -8.23 -15.71 15.91
CA LYS A 214 -8.97 -15.17 17.07
C LYS A 214 -8.17 -15.30 18.37
N GLU A 215 -7.44 -16.39 18.57
CA GLU A 215 -6.73 -16.61 19.83
C GLU A 215 -5.51 -15.70 19.95
N SER A 216 -4.72 -15.57 18.89
CA SER A 216 -3.62 -14.60 18.84
C SER A 216 -4.11 -13.16 18.97
N MET A 217 -5.26 -12.81 18.39
CA MET A 217 -5.89 -11.51 18.62
C MET A 217 -6.24 -11.30 20.10
N ARG A 218 -6.78 -12.31 20.76
CA ARG A 218 -7.09 -12.27 22.20
C ARG A 218 -5.83 -11.99 23.04
N GLU A 219 -4.73 -12.67 22.75
CA GLU A 219 -3.46 -12.44 23.44
C GLU A 219 -2.98 -10.99 23.28
N GLN A 220 -3.06 -10.43 22.07
CA GLN A 220 -2.69 -9.04 21.82
C GLN A 220 -3.59 -8.07 22.61
N ILE A 221 -4.89 -8.29 22.61
CA ILE A 221 -5.84 -7.44 23.33
C ILE A 221 -5.58 -7.47 24.84
N LEU A 222 -5.35 -8.65 25.41
CA LEU A 222 -5.02 -8.79 26.84
C LEU A 222 -3.68 -8.13 27.18
N THR A 223 -2.73 -8.13 26.27
CA THR A 223 -1.46 -7.41 26.43
C THR A 223 -1.70 -5.90 26.49
N ILE A 224 -2.52 -5.35 25.58
CA ILE A 224 -2.89 -3.92 25.58
C ILE A 224 -3.67 -3.57 26.85
N ASP A 225 -4.60 -4.42 27.30
CA ASP A 225 -5.42 -4.17 28.50
C ASP A 225 -4.60 -4.21 29.80
N SER A 226 -3.48 -4.97 29.81
CA SER A 226 -2.59 -5.07 30.95
C SER A 226 -1.72 -3.85 31.19
N ASP A 227 -1.65 -2.92 30.26
CA ASP A 227 -0.88 -1.68 30.39
C ASP A 227 -1.47 -0.77 31.48
N ASP A 228 -0.62 0.12 32.02
CA ASP A 228 -1.04 1.06 33.05
C ASP A 228 -2.22 1.94 32.53
N PRO A 229 -3.32 2.03 33.28
CA PRO A 229 -4.49 2.85 32.88
C PRO A 229 -4.15 4.32 32.53
N VAL A 230 -3.05 4.85 33.07
CA VAL A 230 -2.55 6.19 32.71
C VAL A 230 -2.02 6.21 31.28
N TYR A 231 -1.31 5.16 30.86
CA TYR A 231 -0.87 5.04 29.46
C TYR A 231 -2.06 4.82 28.54
N ASN A 232 -3.02 3.98 28.92
CA ASN A 232 -4.23 3.72 28.15
C ASN A 232 -5.08 4.98 27.92
N PHE A 233 -5.05 5.94 28.83
CA PHE A 233 -5.71 7.24 28.64
C PHE A 233 -5.14 8.06 27.47
N PHE A 234 -3.81 7.99 27.27
CA PHE A 234 -3.11 8.68 26.18
C PHE A 234 -2.89 7.81 24.95
N SER A 235 -3.48 6.64 24.91
CA SER A 235 -3.34 5.65 23.85
C SER A 235 -4.60 5.52 23.02
N SER A 236 -4.44 4.99 21.81
CA SER A 236 -5.53 4.57 20.94
C SER A 236 -5.16 3.29 20.23
N VAL A 237 -6.13 2.42 20.00
CA VAL A 237 -5.97 1.27 19.13
C VAL A 237 -6.31 1.68 17.70
N PHE A 238 -5.42 1.45 16.78
CA PHE A 238 -5.65 1.56 15.34
C PHE A 238 -5.89 0.15 14.81
N PHE A 239 -7.15 -0.18 14.59
CA PHE A 239 -7.56 -1.52 14.17
C PHE A 239 -7.68 -1.61 12.65
N VAL A 240 -6.94 -2.54 12.06
CA VAL A 240 -6.90 -2.82 10.61
C VAL A 240 -7.41 -4.24 10.35
N PRO A 241 -8.72 -4.45 10.33
CA PRO A 241 -9.30 -5.75 10.01
C PRO A 241 -9.18 -6.05 8.51
N SER A 242 -8.97 -7.30 8.16
CA SER A 242 -8.95 -7.77 6.77
C SER A 242 -10.28 -8.41 6.36
N SER A 243 -11.15 -8.67 7.33
CA SER A 243 -12.46 -9.28 7.10
C SER A 243 -13.49 -8.81 8.14
N ILE A 244 -14.76 -9.05 7.84
CA ILE A 244 -15.85 -8.87 8.81
C ILE A 244 -15.67 -9.79 10.02
N GLU A 245 -15.12 -10.98 9.80
CA GLU A 245 -14.86 -11.95 10.87
C GLU A 245 -13.88 -11.41 11.90
N ASP A 246 -12.85 -10.69 11.49
CA ASP A 246 -11.88 -10.05 12.39
C ASP A 246 -12.58 -9.05 13.33
N ILE A 247 -13.54 -8.30 12.80
CA ILE A 247 -14.30 -7.31 13.58
C ILE A 247 -15.19 -8.01 14.60
N LEU A 248 -15.83 -9.10 14.20
CA LEU A 248 -16.65 -9.92 15.09
C LEU A 248 -15.79 -10.61 16.17
N TRP A 249 -14.58 -11.05 15.85
CA TRP A 249 -13.64 -11.60 16.83
C TRP A 249 -13.27 -10.54 17.88
N LEU A 250 -12.89 -9.34 17.43
CA LEU A 250 -12.56 -8.24 18.34
C LEU A 250 -13.73 -7.94 19.29
N ASP A 251 -14.92 -7.73 18.76
CA ASP A 251 -16.11 -7.40 19.55
C ASP A 251 -16.47 -8.53 20.55
N GLN A 252 -16.36 -9.78 20.11
CA GLN A 252 -16.59 -10.92 20.97
C GLN A 252 -15.53 -11.05 22.07
N ILE A 253 -14.24 -10.83 21.76
CA ILE A 253 -13.17 -10.90 22.76
C ILE A 253 -13.37 -9.80 23.82
N LEU A 254 -13.60 -8.57 23.42
CA LEU A 254 -13.86 -7.45 24.33
C LEU A 254 -15.02 -7.76 25.27
N THR A 255 -16.08 -8.36 24.75
CA THR A 255 -17.26 -8.76 25.53
C THR A 255 -16.99 -9.92 26.47
N GLU A 256 -16.31 -10.98 25.99
CA GLU A 256 -15.98 -12.17 26.79
C GLU A 256 -15.01 -11.87 27.93
N GLU A 257 -14.03 -11.00 27.70
CA GLU A 257 -13.05 -10.59 28.72
C GLU A 257 -13.57 -9.47 29.63
N GLY A 258 -14.77 -8.92 29.33
CA GLY A 258 -15.38 -7.84 30.13
C GLY A 258 -14.64 -6.51 30.03
N ILE A 259 -13.96 -6.27 28.90
CA ILE A 259 -13.20 -5.05 28.64
C ILE A 259 -14.15 -3.90 28.32
N ASP A 260 -14.08 -2.84 29.11
CA ASP A 260 -14.94 -1.67 28.94
C ASP A 260 -14.34 -0.67 27.92
N THR A 261 -14.92 -0.64 26.74
CA THR A 261 -14.57 0.31 25.67
C THR A 261 -15.36 1.62 25.77
N GLN A 262 -16.43 1.68 26.61
CA GLN A 262 -17.26 2.86 26.76
C GLN A 262 -16.65 3.86 27.73
N GLY A 263 -15.86 3.39 28.69
CA GLY A 263 -15.22 4.20 29.70
C GLY A 263 -16.19 4.84 30.70
N PHE A 264 -15.64 5.62 31.61
CA PHE A 264 -16.42 6.36 32.59
C PHE A 264 -16.26 7.86 32.37
N THR A 265 -17.27 8.63 32.80
CA THR A 265 -17.23 10.09 32.75
C THR A 265 -16.78 10.61 34.09
N ILE A 266 -15.63 11.28 34.15
CA ILE A 266 -15.27 12.10 35.31
C ILE A 266 -15.89 13.47 35.10
N LYS A 267 -16.70 13.89 36.09
CA LYS A 267 -17.30 15.21 36.10
C LYS A 267 -16.18 16.24 36.03
N ASP A 268 -16.22 17.11 35.06
CA ASP A 268 -15.24 18.19 34.79
C ASP A 268 -13.98 17.82 33.99
N VAL A 269 -13.72 16.54 33.64
CA VAL A 269 -12.54 16.14 32.89
C VAL A 269 -12.87 15.36 31.60
N GLY A 270 -14.08 14.85 31.48
CA GLY A 270 -14.53 14.10 30.32
C GLY A 270 -14.68 12.59 30.61
N ARG A 271 -14.92 11.83 29.56
CA ARG A 271 -15.11 10.38 29.63
C ARG A 271 -13.77 9.66 29.47
N TYR A 272 -13.46 8.75 30.37
CA TYR A 272 -12.28 7.89 30.30
C TYR A 272 -12.70 6.47 29.96
N ALA A 273 -12.08 5.88 28.95
CA ALA A 273 -12.12 4.44 28.76
C ALA A 273 -10.97 3.80 29.55
N LEU A 274 -11.21 2.67 30.16
CA LEU A 274 -10.14 1.88 30.79
C LEU A 274 -9.30 1.20 29.71
N PHE A 275 -9.91 0.83 28.59
CA PHE A 275 -9.26 0.35 27.40
C PHE A 275 -9.06 1.51 26.39
N PRO A 276 -7.97 1.53 25.59
CA PRO A 276 -7.76 2.57 24.59
C PRO A 276 -8.90 2.62 23.57
N ARG A 277 -9.28 3.81 23.13
CA ARG A 277 -10.31 3.97 22.11
C ARG A 277 -9.88 3.30 20.80
N ILE A 278 -10.82 2.58 20.18
CA ILE A 278 -10.57 1.81 18.97
C ILE A 278 -10.99 2.62 17.74
N TYR A 279 -10.03 2.90 16.89
CA TYR A 279 -10.20 3.53 15.58
C TYR A 279 -10.04 2.49 14.48
N CYS A 280 -11.06 2.37 13.63
CA CYS A 280 -11.11 1.33 12.61
C CYS A 280 -10.95 1.91 11.21
N THR A 281 -10.32 1.13 10.33
CA THR A 281 -10.31 1.42 8.89
C THR A 281 -11.69 1.17 8.27
N GLU A 282 -11.85 1.53 7.01
CA GLU A 282 -13.13 1.48 6.29
C GLU A 282 -13.80 0.09 6.26
N MET A 283 -13.00 -0.98 6.39
CA MET A 283 -13.52 -2.35 6.44
C MET A 283 -14.56 -2.54 7.55
N ALA A 284 -14.43 -1.81 8.65
CA ALA A 284 -15.37 -1.88 9.77
C ALA A 284 -16.67 -1.09 9.53
N CYS A 285 -16.78 -0.27 8.50
CA CYS A 285 -17.99 0.45 8.15
C CYS A 285 -18.92 -0.39 7.27
N ASP A 286 -19.37 -1.53 7.77
CA ASP A 286 -20.26 -2.45 7.04
C ASP A 286 -21.66 -2.52 7.66
N ALA A 287 -22.66 -2.42 6.81
CA ALA A 287 -24.06 -2.43 7.21
C ALA A 287 -24.49 -3.70 7.98
N SER A 288 -23.83 -4.83 7.72
CA SER A 288 -24.15 -6.10 8.38
C SER A 288 -23.78 -6.13 9.86
N LEU A 289 -23.01 -5.16 10.33
CA LEU A 289 -22.56 -5.06 11.71
C LEU A 289 -23.58 -4.33 12.62
N GLU A 290 -24.57 -3.63 12.05
CA GLU A 290 -25.60 -2.94 12.85
C GLU A 290 -26.50 -3.93 13.60
N GLY A 291 -26.67 -3.65 14.89
CA GLY A 291 -27.40 -4.54 15.79
C GLY A 291 -26.64 -5.82 16.17
N VAL A 292 -25.40 -5.99 15.69
CA VAL A 292 -24.56 -7.16 15.98
C VAL A 292 -23.46 -6.81 16.97
N LEU A 293 -22.70 -5.72 16.71
CA LEU A 293 -21.62 -5.29 17.60
C LEU A 293 -22.18 -4.75 18.92
N GLN A 294 -21.48 -5.04 20.01
CA GLN A 294 -21.85 -4.66 21.38
C GLN A 294 -20.97 -3.56 21.95
N ASN A 295 -19.80 -3.34 21.36
CA ASN A 295 -18.83 -2.36 21.83
C ASN A 295 -18.84 -1.09 20.97
N GLU A 296 -18.19 -0.02 21.45
CA GLU A 296 -18.08 1.26 20.74
C GLU A 296 -16.82 1.29 19.87
N TYR A 297 -16.99 1.82 18.66
CA TYR A 297 -15.91 1.98 17.67
C TYR A 297 -15.99 3.37 17.04
N GLU A 298 -14.88 3.81 16.46
CA GLU A 298 -14.79 5.04 15.69
C GLU A 298 -13.94 4.77 14.45
N GLY A 299 -14.21 5.44 13.33
CA GLY A 299 -13.43 5.18 12.13
C GLY A 299 -13.78 6.09 10.97
N VAL A 300 -13.15 5.82 9.84
CA VAL A 300 -13.42 6.53 8.59
C VAL A 300 -13.78 5.53 7.49
N ALA A 301 -14.53 6.00 6.51
CA ALA A 301 -14.89 5.19 5.33
C ALA A 301 -14.90 6.06 4.08
N LEU A 302 -14.57 5.47 2.93
CA LEU A 302 -14.65 6.13 1.63
C LEU A 302 -16.05 6.73 1.44
N SER A 303 -16.12 7.98 1.02
CA SER A 303 -17.38 8.71 0.84
C SER A 303 -17.45 9.40 -0.52
N GLY A 304 -18.64 9.86 -0.86
CA GLY A 304 -18.84 10.83 -1.92
C GLY A 304 -18.48 12.24 -1.46
N SER A 305 -18.15 13.10 -2.41
CA SER A 305 -17.94 14.52 -2.12
C SER A 305 -19.23 15.16 -1.61
N PRO A 306 -19.22 15.82 -0.47
CA PRO A 306 -20.39 16.59 0.01
C PRO A 306 -20.75 17.71 -0.98
N GLU A 307 -19.78 18.28 -1.69
CA GLU A 307 -19.98 19.33 -2.69
C GLU A 307 -20.73 18.81 -3.93
N SER A 308 -20.59 17.52 -4.25
CA SER A 308 -21.31 16.88 -5.35
C SER A 308 -22.80 16.71 -5.08
N GLY A 309 -23.22 16.77 -3.81
CA GLY A 309 -24.58 16.44 -3.35
C GLY A 309 -24.90 14.94 -3.36
N PHE A 310 -23.97 14.08 -3.75
CA PHE A 310 -24.19 12.62 -3.79
C PHE A 310 -24.48 12.00 -2.41
N PRO A 311 -23.84 12.40 -1.29
CA PRO A 311 -24.15 11.82 0.01
C PRO A 311 -25.61 11.95 0.42
N ALA A 312 -26.27 13.05 0.05
CA ALA A 312 -27.70 13.24 0.33
C ALA A 312 -28.56 12.26 -0.50
N VAL A 313 -28.18 12.00 -1.74
CA VAL A 313 -28.84 11.01 -2.60
C VAL A 313 -28.61 9.59 -2.06
N GLN A 314 -27.39 9.27 -1.69
CA GLN A 314 -27.03 7.99 -1.05
C GLN A 314 -27.89 7.75 0.20
N LYS A 315 -27.98 8.73 1.10
CA LYS A 315 -28.82 8.65 2.31
C LYS A 315 -30.29 8.41 1.96
N GLY A 316 -30.80 9.08 0.93
CA GLY A 316 -32.19 8.90 0.46
C GLY A 316 -32.45 7.50 -0.09
N LEU A 317 -31.48 6.87 -0.74
CA LEU A 317 -31.59 5.55 -1.33
C LEU A 317 -31.38 4.41 -0.34
N THR A 318 -30.44 4.57 0.58
CA THR A 318 -29.93 3.49 1.44
C THR A 318 -30.36 3.66 2.91
N GLY A 319 -30.86 4.83 3.30
CA GLY A 319 -31.10 5.21 4.69
C GLY A 319 -29.81 5.59 5.44
N ARG A 320 -28.62 5.55 4.80
CA ARG A 320 -27.33 5.72 5.42
C ARG A 320 -26.57 6.90 4.82
N GLU A 321 -25.99 7.69 5.68
CA GLU A 321 -25.15 8.83 5.28
C GLU A 321 -23.78 8.36 4.81
N ILE A 322 -23.25 7.30 5.44
CA ILE A 322 -21.97 6.68 5.09
C ILE A 322 -22.22 5.25 4.63
N HIS A 323 -21.61 4.92 3.50
CA HIS A 323 -21.47 3.56 3.03
C HIS A 323 -20.21 3.51 2.15
N SER A 324 -19.20 2.79 2.60
CA SER A 324 -17.87 2.82 1.97
C SER A 324 -17.90 2.44 0.50
N GLY A 325 -17.36 3.29 -0.36
CA GLY A 325 -17.13 3.02 -1.77
C GLY A 325 -18.34 3.18 -2.70
N SER A 326 -19.54 3.55 -2.19
CA SER A 326 -20.73 3.68 -3.03
C SER A 326 -20.63 4.77 -4.10
N ALA A 327 -19.97 5.89 -3.80
CA ALA A 327 -19.74 6.95 -4.77
C ALA A 327 -18.80 6.48 -5.89
N GLN A 328 -17.75 5.79 -5.53
CA GLN A 328 -16.78 5.22 -6.47
C GLN A 328 -17.40 4.11 -7.33
N LEU A 329 -18.32 3.34 -6.78
CA LEU A 329 -19.13 2.37 -7.55
C LEU A 329 -20.01 3.07 -8.59
N TYR A 330 -20.71 4.14 -8.18
CA TYR A 330 -21.49 4.97 -9.10
C TYR A 330 -20.62 5.49 -10.25
N ASP A 331 -19.48 6.07 -9.91
CA ASP A 331 -18.53 6.64 -10.86
C ASP A 331 -17.93 5.58 -11.81
N SER A 332 -17.75 4.35 -11.34
CA SER A 332 -17.30 3.23 -12.18
C SER A 332 -18.26 2.94 -13.33
N PHE A 333 -19.57 2.97 -13.09
CA PHE A 333 -20.56 2.81 -14.16
C PHE A 333 -20.61 4.02 -15.08
N THR A 334 -20.43 5.22 -14.54
CA THR A 334 -20.38 6.44 -15.32
C THR A 334 -19.19 6.45 -16.26
N LEU A 335 -18.00 6.16 -15.74
CA LEU A 335 -16.77 6.05 -16.54
C LEU A 335 -16.93 5.04 -17.68
N LEU A 336 -17.42 3.84 -17.33
CA LEU A 336 -17.58 2.77 -18.30
C LEU A 336 -18.58 3.15 -19.42
N ALA A 337 -19.71 3.76 -19.08
CA ALA A 337 -20.71 4.16 -20.08
C ALA A 337 -20.20 5.27 -21.01
N LEU A 338 -19.48 6.27 -20.49
CA LEU A 338 -18.83 7.31 -21.30
C LEU A 338 -17.76 6.70 -22.22
N ALA A 339 -16.94 5.79 -21.68
CA ALA A 339 -15.92 5.09 -22.45
C ALA A 339 -16.54 4.25 -23.60
N LEU A 340 -17.61 3.51 -23.33
CA LEU A 340 -18.31 2.74 -24.36
C LEU A 340 -18.92 3.62 -25.44
N ALA A 341 -19.51 4.77 -25.06
CA ALA A 341 -20.00 5.75 -26.02
C ALA A 341 -18.87 6.34 -26.86
N HIS A 342 -17.71 6.62 -26.25
CA HIS A 342 -16.52 7.08 -26.96
C HIS A 342 -15.98 5.99 -27.90
N LYS A 343 -15.88 4.75 -27.43
CA LYS A 343 -15.46 3.62 -28.26
C LYS A 343 -16.28 3.52 -29.55
N GLU A 344 -17.60 3.57 -29.44
CA GLU A 344 -18.48 3.52 -30.63
C GLU A 344 -18.29 4.71 -31.54
N LYS A 345 -18.21 5.92 -30.98
CA LYS A 345 -18.07 7.15 -31.74
C LYS A 345 -16.74 7.27 -32.46
N ALA A 346 -15.65 6.93 -31.79
CA ALA A 346 -14.29 7.03 -32.32
C ALA A 346 -13.87 5.78 -33.13
N GLY A 347 -14.65 4.69 -33.08
CA GLY A 347 -14.33 3.44 -33.75
C GLY A 347 -13.12 2.72 -33.14
N LEU A 348 -12.92 2.84 -31.82
CA LEU A 348 -11.82 2.19 -31.12
C LEU A 348 -12.02 0.67 -31.07
N GLU A 349 -10.90 -0.06 -31.12
CA GLU A 349 -10.96 -1.53 -31.11
C GLU A 349 -11.36 -2.09 -29.73
N THR A 350 -10.85 -1.49 -28.67
CA THR A 350 -11.01 -2.01 -27.31
C THR A 350 -11.73 -1.04 -26.36
N VAL A 351 -12.41 -1.60 -25.36
CA VAL A 351 -13.01 -0.83 -24.26
C VAL A 351 -11.92 -0.17 -23.40
N ARG A 352 -10.76 -0.81 -23.26
CA ARG A 352 -9.62 -0.31 -22.49
C ARG A 352 -9.10 1.02 -23.03
N GLU A 353 -8.83 1.12 -24.34
CA GLU A 353 -8.43 2.35 -25.01
C GLU A 353 -9.42 3.49 -24.75
N ALA A 354 -10.71 3.17 -24.76
CA ALA A 354 -11.73 4.15 -24.49
C ALA A 354 -11.78 4.60 -23.03
N ILE A 355 -11.56 3.70 -22.07
CA ILE A 355 -11.48 4.06 -20.65
C ILE A 355 -10.28 4.98 -20.41
N VAL A 356 -9.10 4.62 -20.91
CA VAL A 356 -7.90 5.44 -20.83
C VAL A 356 -8.14 6.84 -21.39
N ALA A 357 -8.73 6.92 -22.58
CA ALA A 357 -8.98 8.22 -23.23
C ALA A 357 -9.88 9.13 -22.37
N VAL A 358 -10.95 8.56 -21.75
CA VAL A 358 -11.83 9.34 -20.87
C VAL A 358 -11.12 9.73 -19.57
N MET A 359 -10.33 8.84 -18.97
CA MET A 359 -9.57 9.14 -17.75
C MET A 359 -8.52 10.22 -17.99
N ASP A 360 -7.78 10.14 -19.10
CA ASP A 360 -6.73 11.11 -19.45
C ASP A 360 -7.26 12.51 -19.79
N ALA A 361 -8.56 12.62 -20.14
CA ALA A 361 -9.22 13.87 -20.38
C ALA A 361 -9.69 14.59 -19.11
N CYS A 362 -9.67 13.92 -17.98
CA CYS A 362 -10.08 14.46 -16.69
C CYS A 362 -8.88 15.04 -15.95
N ASP A 363 -8.82 16.36 -15.79
CA ASP A 363 -7.71 17.10 -15.19
C ASP A 363 -8.06 17.80 -13.86
N GLY A 364 -9.31 17.70 -13.43
CA GLY A 364 -9.80 18.29 -12.18
C GLY A 364 -9.98 19.80 -12.21
N GLU A 365 -9.67 20.46 -13.34
CA GLU A 365 -9.91 21.89 -13.50
C GLU A 365 -11.37 22.13 -13.90
N ALA A 366 -11.95 23.23 -13.42
CA ALA A 366 -13.28 23.78 -13.64
C ALA A 366 -14.16 22.97 -14.64
N ASN A 367 -14.62 21.81 -14.23
CA ASN A 367 -15.49 21.02 -15.04
C ASN A 367 -16.95 21.23 -14.60
N ASP A 368 -17.76 21.63 -15.53
CA ASP A 368 -19.19 21.84 -15.30
C ASP A 368 -20.02 20.54 -15.45
N LEU A 369 -19.36 19.42 -15.77
CA LEU A 369 -20.02 18.16 -16.10
C LEU A 369 -20.06 17.24 -14.88
N SER A 370 -21.16 17.31 -14.13
CA SER A 370 -21.37 16.52 -12.93
C SER A 370 -21.88 15.09 -13.21
N TRP A 371 -21.85 14.26 -12.19
CA TRP A 371 -22.41 12.89 -12.18
C TRP A 371 -23.94 12.82 -12.39
N THR A 372 -24.65 13.96 -12.29
CA THR A 372 -26.11 14.03 -12.46
C THR A 372 -26.53 13.76 -13.90
N ALA A 373 -27.81 13.44 -14.12
CA ALA A 373 -28.32 13.21 -15.46
C ALA A 373 -28.06 14.39 -16.42
N GLU A 374 -28.10 15.64 -15.91
CA GLU A 374 -27.81 16.84 -16.71
C GLU A 374 -26.33 16.92 -17.11
N GLY A 375 -25.40 16.71 -16.15
CA GLY A 375 -23.98 16.68 -16.44
C GLY A 375 -23.60 15.54 -17.39
N LEU A 376 -24.17 14.35 -17.18
CA LEU A 376 -24.01 13.20 -18.09
C LEU A 376 -24.52 13.49 -19.49
N ALA A 377 -25.61 14.23 -19.63
CA ALA A 377 -26.09 14.67 -20.95
C ALA A 377 -25.08 15.59 -21.64
N GLY A 378 -24.38 16.43 -20.87
CA GLY A 378 -23.21 17.21 -21.36
C GLY A 378 -22.10 16.29 -21.84
N GLY A 379 -21.67 15.34 -21.02
CA GLY A 379 -20.62 14.37 -21.34
C GLY A 379 -20.88 13.57 -22.61
N PHE A 380 -22.09 13.00 -22.74
CA PHE A 380 -22.46 12.28 -23.95
C PHE A 380 -22.52 13.19 -25.19
N ARG A 381 -22.96 14.44 -25.07
CA ARG A 381 -22.94 15.39 -26.18
C ARG A 381 -21.51 15.71 -26.60
N SER A 382 -20.59 15.93 -25.67
CA SER A 382 -19.17 16.14 -25.97
C SER A 382 -18.60 14.96 -26.76
N ILE A 383 -18.83 13.74 -26.30
CA ILE A 383 -18.40 12.54 -27.04
C ILE A 383 -18.99 12.49 -28.45
N ARG A 384 -20.27 12.79 -28.61
CA ARG A 384 -20.92 12.79 -29.93
C ARG A 384 -20.38 13.89 -30.86
N SER A 385 -19.90 15.03 -30.32
CA SER A 385 -19.19 16.05 -31.11
C SER A 385 -17.75 15.70 -31.42
N GLY A 386 -17.20 14.65 -30.84
CA GLY A 386 -15.82 14.18 -31.02
C GLY A 386 -14.84 14.72 -29.98
N GLU A 387 -15.36 15.30 -28.90
CA GLU A 387 -14.59 15.80 -27.77
C GLU A 387 -14.73 14.87 -26.57
N LEU A 388 -13.70 14.78 -25.72
CA LEU A 388 -13.76 14.03 -24.47
C LEU A 388 -14.25 14.92 -23.33
N PRO A 389 -15.14 14.43 -22.46
CA PRO A 389 -15.65 15.20 -21.33
C PRO A 389 -14.65 15.24 -20.17
N ASN A 390 -14.53 16.38 -19.52
CA ASN A 390 -13.91 16.52 -18.21
C ASN A 390 -15.02 16.42 -17.15
N MET A 391 -14.97 15.41 -16.31
CA MET A 391 -16.07 15.03 -15.42
C MET A 391 -15.77 15.29 -13.94
N ALA A 392 -16.81 15.66 -13.19
CA ALA A 392 -16.86 15.58 -11.75
C ALA A 392 -17.84 14.47 -11.34
N GLY A 393 -17.33 13.46 -10.66
CA GLY A 393 -18.09 12.30 -10.25
C GLY A 393 -18.89 12.49 -8.96
N ALA A 394 -19.55 11.44 -8.55
CA ALA A 394 -20.17 11.32 -7.24
C ALA A 394 -19.13 11.35 -6.11
N SER A 395 -17.95 10.77 -6.36
CA SER A 395 -16.82 10.77 -5.43
C SER A 395 -16.11 12.12 -5.34
N GLY A 396 -16.23 12.98 -6.33
CA GLY A 396 -15.56 14.28 -6.45
C GLY A 396 -15.00 14.52 -7.84
N SER A 397 -14.09 15.47 -7.97
CA SER A 397 -13.41 15.74 -9.25
C SER A 397 -12.58 14.55 -9.68
N TRP A 398 -12.68 14.19 -10.96
CA TRP A 398 -11.87 13.11 -11.52
C TRP A 398 -10.51 13.64 -11.94
N VAL A 399 -9.48 13.09 -11.34
CA VAL A 399 -8.09 13.24 -11.76
C VAL A 399 -7.41 11.90 -11.62
N PHE A 400 -6.81 11.43 -12.69
CA PHE A 400 -6.14 10.13 -12.72
C PHE A 400 -4.69 10.31 -13.14
N ASP A 401 -3.80 9.54 -12.53
CA ASP A 401 -2.43 9.47 -13.01
C ASP A 401 -2.38 8.84 -14.40
N ARG A 402 -1.74 9.53 -15.34
CA ARG A 402 -1.70 9.11 -16.75
C ARG A 402 -0.93 7.82 -17.01
N ASN A 403 -0.06 7.40 -16.08
CA ASN A 403 0.71 6.19 -16.24
C ASN A 403 0.07 5.01 -15.51
N THR A 404 -0.50 5.27 -14.34
CA THR A 404 -1.00 4.21 -13.46
C THR A 404 -2.52 4.07 -13.50
N HIS A 405 -3.24 5.10 -13.98
CA HIS A 405 -4.71 5.15 -14.00
C HIS A 405 -5.35 4.92 -12.62
N ILE A 406 -4.68 5.46 -11.59
CA ILE A 406 -5.15 5.51 -10.22
C ILE A 406 -5.70 6.90 -9.95
N SER A 407 -6.83 7.00 -9.26
CA SER A 407 -7.37 8.29 -8.82
C SER A 407 -6.38 9.03 -7.91
N GLN A 408 -6.17 10.33 -8.17
CA GLN A 408 -5.15 11.14 -7.48
C GLN A 408 -5.70 12.25 -6.59
N LEU A 409 -6.90 12.72 -6.85
CA LEU A 409 -7.45 13.86 -6.14
C LEU A 409 -8.91 13.62 -5.77
N GLY A 410 -9.30 14.14 -4.60
CA GLY A 410 -10.69 14.27 -4.24
C GLY A 410 -11.29 13.10 -3.51
N THR A 411 -10.48 12.19 -2.97
CA THR A 411 -11.02 11.16 -2.08
C THR A 411 -11.53 11.81 -0.80
N TRP A 412 -12.81 11.65 -0.57
CA TRP A 412 -13.50 12.08 0.63
C TRP A 412 -13.67 10.92 1.58
N TYR A 413 -13.57 11.18 2.87
CA TYR A 413 -13.85 10.21 3.92
C TYR A 413 -14.99 10.70 4.79
N GLY A 414 -15.89 9.81 5.16
CA GLY A 414 -16.88 10.03 6.21
C GLY A 414 -16.33 9.52 7.53
N HIS A 415 -16.19 10.41 8.51
CA HIS A 415 -15.88 10.04 9.88
C HIS A 415 -17.15 9.53 10.56
N TRP A 416 -17.07 8.36 11.17
CA TRP A 416 -18.21 7.71 11.83
C TRP A 416 -17.87 7.23 13.23
N ARG A 417 -18.90 7.07 14.04
CA ARG A 417 -18.84 6.39 15.33
C ARG A 417 -19.91 5.32 15.38
N PHE A 418 -19.57 4.18 15.97
CA PHE A 418 -20.52 3.10 16.24
C PHE A 418 -20.84 3.07 17.75
N TYR A 419 -22.09 3.26 18.09
CA TYR A 419 -22.64 3.16 19.45
C TYR A 419 -24.15 2.90 19.36
N ASP A 420 -24.75 2.41 20.46
CA ASP A 420 -26.19 2.05 20.49
C ASP A 420 -26.61 1.13 19.33
N GLY A 421 -25.69 0.26 18.87
CA GLY A 421 -25.92 -0.74 17.82
C GLY A 421 -26.03 -0.17 16.40
N ALA A 422 -25.62 1.08 16.16
CA ALA A 422 -25.71 1.73 14.85
C ALA A 422 -24.52 2.62 14.53
N PHE A 423 -24.30 2.84 13.23
CA PHE A 423 -23.33 3.83 12.75
C PHE A 423 -23.92 5.23 12.77
N HIS A 424 -23.16 6.17 13.33
CA HIS A 424 -23.49 7.59 13.40
C HIS A 424 -22.46 8.40 12.65
N PHE A 425 -22.91 9.19 11.70
CA PHE A 425 -22.07 10.12 10.96
C PHE A 425 -21.60 11.27 11.84
N VAL A 426 -20.36 11.67 11.71
CA VAL A 426 -19.76 12.79 12.44
C VAL A 426 -19.47 13.97 11.53
N GLU A 427 -18.61 13.77 10.52
CA GLU A 427 -18.16 14.81 9.59
C GLU A 427 -17.58 14.23 8.31
N TYR A 428 -17.42 15.06 7.28
CA TYR A 428 -16.62 14.73 6.10
C TYR A 428 -15.20 15.24 6.29
N LEU A 429 -14.24 14.43 5.84
CA LEU A 429 -12.82 14.74 5.85
C LEU A 429 -12.30 14.72 4.41
N THR A 430 -11.52 15.74 4.07
CA THR A 430 -10.83 15.83 2.80
C THR A 430 -9.34 15.77 2.99
N ARG A 431 -8.62 15.51 1.90
CA ARG A 431 -7.18 15.68 1.82
C ARG A 431 -6.74 17.12 2.18
N SER A 432 -7.52 18.13 1.83
CA SER A 432 -7.21 19.53 2.17
C SER A 432 -7.32 19.84 3.65
N ASP A 433 -8.13 19.09 4.41
CA ASP A 433 -8.18 19.22 5.87
C ASP A 433 -6.93 18.63 6.52
N HIS A 434 -6.28 17.69 5.85
CA HIS A 434 -4.99 17.12 6.23
C HIS A 434 -3.85 18.05 5.80
N ALA A 435 -3.95 18.65 4.62
CA ALA A 435 -2.97 19.54 4.03
C ALA A 435 -2.72 20.84 4.82
N LYS A 436 -3.60 21.20 5.75
CA LYS A 436 -3.35 22.33 6.66
C LYS A 436 -2.25 22.07 7.68
N LYS A 437 -1.74 20.84 7.80
CA LYS A 437 -0.68 20.46 8.75
C LYS A 437 0.60 19.95 8.10
N ALA A 438 0.51 19.27 6.99
CA ALA A 438 1.64 18.91 6.14
C ALA A 438 1.12 18.79 4.72
N SER A 439 1.55 19.62 3.80
CA SER A 439 1.18 19.39 2.41
C SER A 439 1.70 18.01 2.01
N MET A 440 0.90 17.22 1.29
CA MET A 440 1.39 15.98 0.70
C MET A 440 2.62 16.26 -0.17
N ASP A 441 2.71 17.44 -0.78
CA ASP A 441 3.92 17.91 -1.45
C ASP A 441 5.10 18.05 -0.48
N GLN A 442 4.89 18.32 0.79
CA GLN A 442 5.96 18.27 1.79
C GLN A 442 6.31 16.84 2.20
N LEU A 443 5.34 15.93 2.28
CA LEU A 443 5.60 14.50 2.44
C LEU A 443 6.29 13.91 1.20
N TRP A 444 5.83 14.28 0.01
CA TRP A 444 6.42 13.85 -1.25
C TRP A 444 7.74 14.56 -1.59
N ASN A 445 7.95 15.82 -1.14
CA ASN A 445 9.11 16.64 -1.46
C ASN A 445 10.10 16.78 -0.30
N GLN A 446 9.78 16.32 0.90
CA GLN A 446 10.81 16.10 1.90
C GLN A 446 11.58 14.85 1.50
N GLU A 447 12.90 14.92 1.60
CA GLU A 447 13.83 13.79 1.50
C GLU A 447 13.63 12.82 2.69
N ILE A 448 12.37 12.51 3.04
CA ILE A 448 12.06 11.56 4.09
C ILE A 448 11.96 10.20 3.41
N PRO A 449 12.74 9.24 3.85
CA PRO A 449 12.66 7.87 3.33
C PRO A 449 11.29 7.30 3.68
N VAL A 450 10.44 7.22 2.69
CA VAL A 450 9.05 6.82 2.85
C VAL A 450 8.92 5.35 2.57
N ILE A 451 8.51 4.66 3.58
CA ILE A 451 8.14 3.28 3.50
C ILE A 451 6.71 3.16 3.05
N GLY A 452 6.48 2.24 2.15
CA GLY A 452 5.17 2.02 1.56
C GLY A 452 4.80 2.96 0.43
N ILE A 453 5.51 4.13 0.27
CA ILE A 453 5.40 4.97 -0.90
C ILE A 453 6.78 5.13 -1.50
N ILE A 454 7.20 4.13 -2.23
CA ILE A 454 8.30 4.30 -3.14
C ILE A 454 7.74 5.06 -4.33
N ASP A 455 7.94 6.36 -4.34
CA ASP A 455 7.66 7.16 -5.51
C ASP A 455 8.68 6.83 -6.60
N LEU A 456 8.32 5.88 -7.45
CA LEU A 456 9.15 5.43 -8.55
C LEU A 456 9.51 6.56 -9.54
N GLN A 457 8.82 7.70 -9.46
CA GLN A 457 9.13 8.90 -10.26
C GLN A 457 10.27 9.73 -9.67
N LYS A 458 10.64 9.50 -8.40
CA LYS A 458 11.76 10.22 -7.75
C LYS A 458 13.15 9.62 -8.03
N ASP A 459 13.22 8.53 -8.79
CA ASP A 459 14.52 8.00 -9.21
C ASP A 459 15.37 9.12 -9.81
N LYS A 460 16.48 9.42 -9.15
CA LYS A 460 17.45 10.45 -9.60
C LYS A 460 18.23 10.05 -10.85
N HIS A 461 17.88 8.89 -11.44
CA HIS A 461 18.53 8.34 -12.63
C HIS A 461 20.06 8.32 -12.53
N VAL A 462 20.56 7.85 -11.37
CA VAL A 462 22.00 7.73 -11.15
C VAL A 462 22.62 6.81 -12.19
N GLN A 463 23.63 7.31 -12.87
CA GLN A 463 24.37 6.51 -13.85
C GLN A 463 25.47 5.73 -13.17
N TYR A 464 25.56 4.45 -13.46
CA TYR A 464 26.55 3.56 -12.88
C TYR A 464 27.49 3.01 -13.94
N GLU A 465 28.76 2.84 -13.55
CA GLU A 465 29.69 2.04 -14.33
C GLU A 465 29.22 0.57 -14.38
N PRO A 466 29.62 -0.22 -15.37
CA PRO A 466 29.31 -1.64 -15.42
C PRO A 466 29.82 -2.39 -14.17
N LEU A 467 28.99 -3.28 -13.63
CA LEU A 467 29.41 -4.15 -12.53
C LEU A 467 30.56 -5.08 -12.97
N GLN A 468 31.65 -5.09 -12.23
CA GLN A 468 32.80 -5.92 -12.48
C GLN A 468 33.16 -6.84 -11.31
N ASP A 469 32.82 -6.40 -10.08
CA ASP A 469 33.22 -7.11 -8.88
C ASP A 469 32.20 -6.95 -7.74
N ARG A 470 32.29 -7.83 -6.76
CA ARG A 470 31.42 -7.85 -5.58
C ARG A 470 32.23 -8.10 -4.32
N TYR A 471 31.97 -7.33 -3.30
CA TYR A 471 32.51 -7.50 -1.95
C TYR A 471 31.40 -7.52 -0.92
N ALA A 472 31.68 -8.05 0.27
CA ALA A 472 30.79 -7.99 1.39
C ALA A 472 31.52 -7.67 2.69
N VAL A 473 30.89 -6.90 3.55
CA VAL A 473 31.24 -6.76 4.97
C VAL A 473 30.06 -7.32 5.76
N VAL A 474 30.30 -8.35 6.55
CA VAL A 474 29.26 -9.04 7.32
C VAL A 474 29.68 -8.99 8.79
N MET A 475 28.83 -8.39 9.63
CA MET A 475 29.23 -8.20 11.03
C MET A 475 28.12 -8.48 12.04
N ALA A 476 28.56 -8.98 13.20
CA ALA A 476 27.78 -9.02 14.43
C ALA A 476 28.48 -8.19 15.50
N THR A 477 27.76 -7.24 16.12
CA THR A 477 28.35 -6.31 17.07
C THR A 477 28.21 -6.73 18.52
N SER A 478 27.64 -7.90 18.80
CA SER A 478 27.40 -8.41 20.15
C SER A 478 28.24 -9.65 20.46
N THR A 479 28.55 -9.84 21.74
CA THR A 479 29.35 -10.94 22.28
C THR A 479 28.51 -11.83 23.21
N GLY A 480 28.95 -13.05 23.45
CA GLY A 480 28.38 -13.98 24.44
C GLY A 480 27.13 -14.75 23.96
N TRP A 481 26.79 -15.79 24.72
CA TRP A 481 25.73 -16.75 24.41
C TRP A 481 24.32 -16.14 24.36
N ASP A 482 24.01 -15.20 25.24
CA ASP A 482 22.72 -14.49 25.26
C ASP A 482 22.44 -13.73 23.94
N ASN A 483 23.49 -13.46 23.16
CA ASN A 483 23.44 -12.79 21.88
C ASN A 483 23.69 -13.73 20.69
N TYR A 484 23.54 -15.03 20.89
CA TYR A 484 23.75 -16.08 19.88
C TYR A 484 23.23 -15.70 18.50
N ARG A 485 21.98 -15.25 18.43
CA ARG A 485 21.27 -14.93 17.20
C ARG A 485 22.01 -13.92 16.30
N HIS A 486 22.68 -12.94 16.88
CA HIS A 486 23.37 -11.90 16.09
C HIS A 486 24.56 -12.48 15.31
N GLN A 487 25.36 -13.31 15.96
CA GLN A 487 26.47 -13.99 15.29
C GLN A 487 25.94 -15.08 14.35
N ALA A 488 24.88 -15.79 14.72
CA ALA A 488 24.24 -16.77 13.85
C ALA A 488 23.67 -16.14 12.57
N ASP A 489 23.01 -14.98 12.66
CA ASP A 489 22.54 -14.21 11.51
C ASP A 489 23.70 -13.80 10.58
N ALA A 490 24.80 -13.31 11.16
CA ALA A 490 25.99 -12.94 10.37
C ALA A 490 26.60 -14.16 9.65
N LEU A 491 26.69 -15.31 10.33
CA LEU A 491 27.17 -16.55 9.73
C LEU A 491 26.23 -17.09 8.63
N ASP A 492 24.93 -16.89 8.80
CA ASP A 492 23.94 -17.27 7.78
C ASP A 492 24.12 -16.43 6.49
N ILE A 493 24.24 -15.11 6.62
CA ILE A 493 24.55 -14.24 5.47
C ILE A 493 25.91 -14.59 4.84
N TYR A 494 26.93 -14.84 5.64
CA TYR A 494 28.24 -15.32 5.14
C TYR A 494 28.05 -16.60 4.32
N ARG A 495 27.28 -17.56 4.82
CA ARG A 495 26.99 -18.82 4.11
C ARG A 495 26.25 -18.60 2.79
N MET A 496 25.27 -17.69 2.76
CA MET A 496 24.57 -17.31 1.54
C MET A 496 25.54 -16.74 0.49
N LEU A 497 26.46 -15.86 0.89
CA LEU A 497 27.47 -15.30 0.01
C LEU A 497 28.43 -16.37 -0.52
N LYS A 498 28.85 -17.33 0.31
CA LYS A 498 29.66 -18.47 -0.11
C LYS A 498 28.91 -19.34 -1.14
N LYS A 499 27.62 -19.60 -0.93
CA LYS A 499 26.74 -20.29 -1.90
C LYS A 499 26.60 -19.50 -3.20
N ALA A 500 26.59 -18.17 -3.13
CA ALA A 500 26.61 -17.26 -4.28
C ALA A 500 27.97 -17.12 -4.97
N GLY A 501 29.01 -17.84 -4.49
CA GLY A 501 30.32 -17.95 -5.15
C GLY A 501 31.33 -16.88 -4.75
N TYR A 502 31.10 -16.12 -3.68
CA TYR A 502 32.12 -15.20 -3.16
C TYR A 502 33.36 -15.97 -2.68
N PRO A 503 34.57 -15.62 -3.10
CA PRO A 503 35.80 -16.10 -2.49
C PRO A 503 35.97 -15.47 -1.10
N ASP A 504 36.77 -16.08 -0.21
CA ASP A 504 36.92 -15.59 1.17
C ASP A 504 37.54 -14.18 1.24
N ASP A 505 38.47 -13.86 0.37
CA ASP A 505 39.10 -12.53 0.28
C ASP A 505 38.16 -11.43 -0.27
N HIS A 506 36.93 -11.76 -0.63
CA HIS A 506 35.88 -10.81 -0.99
C HIS A 506 34.80 -10.65 0.10
N ILE A 507 34.94 -11.34 1.23
CA ILE A 507 34.04 -11.22 2.39
C ILE A 507 34.89 -10.84 3.59
N VAL A 508 34.61 -9.68 4.20
CA VAL A 508 35.19 -9.32 5.50
C VAL A 508 34.18 -9.70 6.57
N LEU A 509 34.44 -10.77 7.31
CA LEU A 509 33.59 -11.27 8.38
C LEU A 509 34.08 -10.76 9.75
N ILE A 510 33.20 -10.13 10.50
CA ILE A 510 33.50 -9.52 11.81
C ILE A 510 32.51 -10.07 12.83
N THR A 511 32.94 -10.99 13.68
CA THR A 511 32.15 -11.50 14.81
C THR A 511 33.04 -11.65 16.03
N GLU A 512 32.47 -11.87 17.22
CA GLU A 512 33.31 -12.23 18.38
C GLU A 512 33.84 -13.65 18.31
N ASP A 513 33.15 -14.51 17.54
CA ASP A 513 33.55 -15.92 17.36
C ASP A 513 33.63 -16.69 18.70
N ASP A 514 32.56 -16.52 19.52
CA ASP A 514 32.52 -17.06 20.88
C ASP A 514 31.25 -17.92 21.17
N ILE A 515 30.44 -18.24 20.14
CA ILE A 515 29.22 -19.01 20.31
C ILE A 515 29.35 -20.50 19.93
N ALA A 516 30.19 -20.84 18.94
CA ALA A 516 30.31 -22.22 18.44
C ALA A 516 30.86 -23.16 19.53
N ASP A 517 31.95 -22.73 20.21
CA ASP A 517 32.60 -23.48 21.27
C ASP A 517 32.17 -22.99 22.67
N ASN A 518 31.09 -22.25 22.78
CA ASN A 518 30.56 -21.77 24.06
C ASN A 518 30.13 -22.94 24.95
N ALA A 519 30.39 -22.85 26.25
CA ALA A 519 30.04 -23.91 27.21
C ALA A 519 28.52 -24.14 27.32
N GLU A 520 27.72 -23.15 26.98
CA GLU A 520 26.24 -23.23 26.95
C GLU A 520 25.69 -23.80 25.65
N ASN A 521 26.55 -23.95 24.62
CA ASN A 521 26.12 -24.51 23.33
C ASN A 521 25.78 -25.99 23.46
N PRO A 522 24.50 -26.42 23.27
CA PRO A 522 24.11 -27.82 23.34
C PRO A 522 24.70 -28.65 22.20
N HIS A 523 25.23 -28.01 21.15
CA HIS A 523 25.81 -28.62 19.96
C HIS A 523 27.24 -28.06 19.71
N PRO A 524 28.26 -28.41 20.53
CA PRO A 524 29.60 -27.83 20.41
C PRO A 524 30.16 -27.88 18.97
N GLY A 525 30.66 -26.76 18.47
CA GLY A 525 31.16 -26.63 17.11
C GLY A 525 30.09 -26.47 16.02
N VAL A 526 28.81 -26.33 16.41
CA VAL A 526 27.68 -26.12 15.48
C VAL A 526 27.00 -24.79 15.78
N VAL A 527 26.73 -24.03 14.74
CA VAL A 527 25.87 -22.85 14.76
C VAL A 527 24.80 -23.00 13.71
N HIS A 528 23.56 -22.77 14.04
CA HIS A 528 22.41 -22.86 13.14
C HIS A 528 21.37 -21.78 13.46
N VAL A 529 20.56 -21.39 12.47
CA VAL A 529 19.49 -20.36 12.61
C VAL A 529 18.09 -20.98 12.67
N THR A 530 17.99 -22.30 12.50
CA THR A 530 16.74 -23.06 12.67
C THR A 530 17.04 -24.36 13.40
N PRO A 531 16.13 -24.89 14.23
CA PRO A 531 16.28 -26.24 14.79
C PRO A 531 16.55 -27.25 13.67
N ASP A 532 17.51 -28.11 13.86
CA ASP A 532 17.97 -29.09 12.86
C ASP A 532 18.53 -28.47 11.55
N GLY A 533 18.86 -27.18 11.55
CA GLY A 533 19.46 -26.48 10.40
C GLY A 533 20.89 -26.93 10.07
N GLU A 534 21.39 -26.49 8.91
CA GLU A 534 22.78 -26.75 8.54
C GLU A 534 23.77 -26.11 9.53
N ASN A 535 24.94 -26.71 9.70
CA ASN A 535 26.01 -26.10 10.48
C ASN A 535 26.65 -24.92 9.70
N LEU A 536 26.32 -23.72 10.08
CA LEU A 536 26.83 -22.49 9.45
C LEU A 536 28.28 -22.21 9.77
N TYR A 537 28.80 -22.78 10.87
CA TYR A 537 30.16 -22.51 11.36
C TYR A 537 31.26 -23.31 10.60
N GLN A 538 30.86 -24.36 9.89
CA GLN A 538 31.83 -25.21 9.20
C GLN A 538 32.59 -24.47 8.07
N GLY A 539 33.89 -24.28 8.22
CA GLY A 539 34.76 -23.68 7.21
C GLY A 539 34.61 -22.15 7.12
N VAL A 540 34.13 -21.53 8.19
CA VAL A 540 34.08 -20.07 8.33
C VAL A 540 35.49 -19.51 8.48
N VAL A 541 35.77 -18.40 7.80
CA VAL A 541 36.95 -17.56 8.00
C VAL A 541 36.49 -16.27 8.66
N ASN A 542 36.76 -16.11 9.94
CA ASN A 542 36.46 -14.87 10.69
C ASN A 542 37.70 -13.97 10.65
N ASP A 543 37.59 -12.79 10.02
CA ASP A 543 38.75 -11.90 9.81
C ASP A 543 39.06 -11.08 11.06
N TYR A 544 38.00 -10.65 11.76
CA TYR A 544 38.14 -9.81 12.95
C TYR A 544 37.23 -10.19 14.07
N LYS A 545 37.72 -10.06 15.31
CA LYS A 545 36.87 -10.05 16.51
C LYS A 545 36.35 -8.65 16.75
N ILE A 546 35.03 -8.50 16.96
CA ILE A 546 34.42 -7.19 17.17
C ILE A 546 34.98 -6.45 18.38
N SER A 547 35.34 -7.16 19.45
CA SER A 547 35.96 -6.61 20.64
C SER A 547 37.36 -6.01 20.39
N GLN A 548 38.02 -6.34 19.30
CA GLN A 548 39.34 -5.84 18.92
C GLN A 548 39.27 -4.64 17.97
N LEU A 549 38.11 -4.33 17.42
CA LEU A 549 37.91 -3.21 16.49
C LEU A 549 37.27 -2.01 17.18
N THR A 550 37.58 -0.85 16.68
CA THR A 550 36.87 0.40 16.99
C THR A 550 35.92 0.76 15.84
N PRO A 551 34.90 1.61 16.04
CA PRO A 551 34.10 2.12 14.94
C PRO A 551 34.93 2.75 13.81
N ALA A 552 36.05 3.41 14.11
CA ALA A 552 36.95 3.99 13.09
C ALA A 552 37.61 2.91 12.20
N ASP A 553 37.90 1.72 12.76
CA ASP A 553 38.47 0.61 12.00
C ASP A 553 37.49 0.09 10.94
N LEU A 554 36.17 0.10 11.22
CA LEU A 554 35.15 -0.20 10.22
C LEU A 554 35.15 0.79 9.04
N GLY A 555 35.36 2.08 9.33
CA GLY A 555 35.55 3.09 8.29
C GLY A 555 36.74 2.79 7.37
N ASN A 556 37.85 2.31 7.93
CA ASN A 556 39.03 1.87 7.16
C ASN A 556 38.70 0.63 6.31
N ILE A 557 37.97 -0.35 6.88
CA ILE A 557 37.59 -1.57 6.17
C ILE A 557 36.70 -1.21 4.97
N LEU A 558 35.65 -0.42 5.15
CA LEU A 558 34.74 -0.02 4.09
C LEU A 558 35.40 0.84 3.01
N SER A 559 36.31 1.74 3.40
CA SER A 559 37.02 2.64 2.47
C SER A 559 38.21 1.98 1.77
N GLY A 560 38.56 0.74 2.09
CA GLY A 560 39.73 0.06 1.53
C GLY A 560 41.06 0.55 2.05
N THR A 561 41.06 1.20 3.23
CA THR A 561 42.28 1.74 3.86
C THR A 561 42.96 0.68 4.72
N VAL A 562 43.99 0.07 4.18
CA VAL A 562 44.78 -0.96 4.90
C VAL A 562 45.61 -0.32 6.04
N THR A 563 45.47 -0.89 7.24
CA THR A 563 46.27 -0.50 8.42
C THR A 563 46.85 -1.74 9.10
N GLU A 564 47.71 -1.58 10.09
CA GLU A 564 48.20 -2.73 10.88
C GLU A 564 47.04 -3.47 11.61
N ARG A 565 45.98 -2.75 11.99
CA ARG A 565 44.82 -3.32 12.66
C ARG A 565 43.77 -3.90 11.71
N THR A 566 43.73 -3.38 10.50
CA THR A 566 42.75 -3.75 9.46
C THR A 566 43.46 -4.11 8.16
N PRO A 567 44.21 -5.25 8.12
CA PRO A 567 44.88 -5.72 6.90
C PRO A 567 43.89 -6.19 5.85
N GLU A 568 42.75 -6.78 6.25
CA GLU A 568 41.70 -7.23 5.34
C GLU A 568 40.63 -6.12 5.19
N VAL A 569 40.43 -5.63 3.97
CA VAL A 569 39.52 -4.51 3.66
C VAL A 569 38.80 -4.74 2.34
N VAL A 570 37.77 -3.95 2.08
CA VAL A 570 37.09 -3.95 0.77
C VAL A 570 38.00 -3.32 -0.29
N HIS A 571 38.45 -4.09 -1.26
CA HIS A 571 39.21 -3.58 -2.40
C HIS A 571 38.29 -3.22 -3.56
N GLY A 572 37.38 -2.26 -3.32
CA GLY A 572 36.36 -1.89 -4.27
C GLY A 572 36.71 -0.70 -5.18
N SER A 573 35.77 -0.33 -6.01
CA SER A 573 35.84 0.80 -6.94
C SER A 573 34.43 1.20 -7.42
N LYS A 574 34.33 2.18 -8.31
CA LYS A 574 33.03 2.52 -8.96
C LYS A 574 32.44 1.42 -9.84
N ASN A 575 33.08 0.28 -9.99
CA ASN A 575 32.58 -0.93 -10.67
C ASN A 575 32.23 -2.07 -9.71
N THR A 576 32.29 -1.84 -8.39
CA THR A 576 32.14 -2.86 -7.36
C THR A 576 30.81 -2.68 -6.60
N ASN A 577 30.01 -3.72 -6.49
CA ASN A 577 28.88 -3.74 -5.56
C ASN A 577 29.34 -4.26 -4.19
N VAL A 578 28.88 -3.61 -3.13
CA VAL A 578 29.21 -4.00 -1.76
C VAL A 578 27.94 -4.32 -0.99
N LEU A 579 27.85 -5.52 -0.40
CA LEU A 579 26.86 -5.84 0.62
C LEU A 579 27.46 -5.51 1.98
N PHE A 580 26.78 -4.69 2.76
CA PHE A 580 27.11 -4.44 4.15
C PHE A 580 25.97 -4.94 5.05
N PHE A 581 26.22 -6.01 5.80
CA PHE A 581 25.26 -6.60 6.74
C PHE A 581 25.71 -6.36 8.17
N TRP A 582 24.79 -5.89 9.00
CA TRP A 582 25.01 -5.62 10.41
C TRP A 582 23.92 -6.26 11.26
N SER A 583 24.28 -7.09 12.24
CA SER A 583 23.37 -7.63 13.26
C SER A 583 23.86 -7.28 14.67
N GLY A 584 22.98 -6.75 15.52
CA GLY A 584 23.35 -6.35 16.87
C GLY A 584 22.25 -5.65 17.66
N HIS A 585 22.60 -5.03 18.78
CA HIS A 585 21.69 -4.23 19.58
C HIS A 585 21.64 -2.77 19.14
N GLY A 586 20.46 -2.19 19.10
CA GLY A 586 20.25 -0.75 19.20
C GLY A 586 19.96 -0.39 20.65
N LEU A 587 20.58 0.65 21.15
CA LEU A 587 20.51 1.03 22.56
C LEU A 587 19.44 2.08 22.82
N ASP A 588 19.34 3.08 21.95
CA ASP A 588 18.38 4.17 22.00
C ASP A 588 18.45 4.96 20.68
N ASP A 589 17.67 6.02 20.54
CA ASP A 589 17.67 6.89 19.36
C ASP A 589 19.11 7.25 18.94
N ASN A 590 19.45 6.86 17.71
CA ASN A 590 20.73 7.15 17.07
C ASN A 590 21.98 6.51 17.72
N LEU A 591 21.83 5.49 18.55
CA LEU A 591 22.94 4.84 19.22
C LEU A 591 22.89 3.30 19.07
N MET A 592 23.89 2.71 18.43
CA MET A 592 24.03 1.28 18.21
C MET A 592 25.14 0.70 19.10
N ALA A 593 24.92 -0.50 19.62
CA ALA A 593 25.93 -1.20 20.42
C ALA A 593 27.11 -1.66 19.55
N TRP A 594 28.29 -1.60 20.11
CA TRP A 594 29.56 -2.04 19.53
C TRP A 594 30.40 -2.77 20.59
N ALA A 595 30.28 -4.08 20.67
CA ALA A 595 30.85 -4.86 21.79
C ALA A 595 30.51 -4.20 23.15
N ASP A 596 31.54 -3.73 23.89
CA ASP A 596 31.37 -3.02 25.17
C ASP A 596 31.27 -1.47 25.01
N ASP A 597 31.20 -0.96 23.77
CA ASP A 597 31.12 0.45 23.43
C ASP A 597 29.83 0.72 22.60
N SER A 598 29.75 1.89 21.96
CA SER A 598 28.65 2.29 21.13
C SER A 598 29.07 3.16 19.96
N VAL A 599 28.27 3.22 18.93
CA VAL A 599 28.46 4.05 17.74
C VAL A 599 27.18 4.79 17.39
N THR A 600 27.28 6.06 17.08
CA THR A 600 26.13 6.88 16.68
C THR A 600 25.80 6.72 15.20
N SER A 601 24.53 6.93 14.83
CA SER A 601 24.08 6.97 13.43
C SER A 601 24.91 7.97 12.59
N GLY A 602 25.27 9.11 13.17
CA GLY A 602 26.13 10.10 12.49
C GLY A 602 27.56 9.60 12.23
N GLN A 603 28.13 8.79 13.12
CA GLN A 603 29.45 8.17 12.88
C GLN A 603 29.35 7.10 11.78
N ILE A 604 28.28 6.28 11.78
CA ILE A 604 28.03 5.30 10.70
C ILE A 604 27.90 6.02 9.36
N ARG A 605 27.12 7.11 9.31
CA ARG A 605 27.04 7.98 8.13
C ARG A 605 28.42 8.40 7.64
N SER A 606 29.26 8.92 8.53
CA SER A 606 30.60 9.40 8.17
C SER A 606 31.51 8.29 7.62
N MET A 607 31.37 7.05 8.12
CA MET A 607 32.08 5.89 7.57
C MET A 607 31.66 5.58 6.16
N LEU A 608 30.35 5.60 5.88
CA LEU A 608 29.79 5.35 4.55
C LEU A 608 30.15 6.48 3.56
N GLU A 609 30.19 7.74 4.01
CA GLU A 609 30.69 8.87 3.22
C GLU A 609 32.17 8.66 2.83
N GLY A 610 33.00 8.24 3.78
CA GLY A 610 34.40 7.94 3.52
C GLY A 610 34.62 6.78 2.54
N ALA A 611 33.66 5.87 2.45
CA ALA A 611 33.70 4.70 1.56
C ALA A 611 33.14 4.94 0.17
N GLN A 612 32.54 6.11 -0.12
CA GLN A 612 31.76 6.35 -1.34
C GLN A 612 32.53 6.10 -2.65
N GLU A 613 33.83 6.32 -2.69
CA GLU A 613 34.67 6.04 -3.86
C GLU A 613 35.00 4.55 -4.02
N ASN A 614 34.72 3.72 -3.02
CA ASN A 614 35.06 2.31 -2.95
C ASN A 614 33.91 1.38 -3.37
N PHE A 615 32.78 1.94 -3.82
CA PHE A 615 31.66 1.15 -4.33
C PHE A 615 30.92 1.83 -5.48
N ARG A 616 30.36 1.01 -6.34
CA ARG A 616 29.37 1.35 -7.35
C ARG A 616 27.99 1.48 -6.74
N LYS A 617 27.57 0.41 -6.05
CA LYS A 617 26.37 0.34 -5.23
C LYS A 617 26.69 -0.34 -3.91
N LEU A 618 26.13 0.18 -2.84
CA LEU A 618 26.22 -0.43 -1.52
C LEU A 618 24.81 -0.73 -1.00
N LEU A 619 24.53 -2.00 -0.74
CA LEU A 619 23.32 -2.44 -0.03
C LEU A 619 23.67 -2.61 1.45
N PHE A 620 23.18 -1.72 2.28
CA PHE A 620 23.30 -1.81 3.73
C PHE A 620 22.07 -2.46 4.33
N VAL A 621 22.22 -3.62 4.95
CA VAL A 621 21.17 -4.40 5.59
C VAL A 621 21.45 -4.41 7.09
N MET A 622 20.56 -3.85 7.89
CA MET A 622 20.78 -3.66 9.32
C MET A 622 19.69 -4.30 10.19
N GLU A 623 20.08 -5.32 10.94
CA GLU A 623 19.28 -6.00 11.95
C GLU A 623 19.66 -5.47 13.34
N ALA A 624 18.89 -4.50 13.85
CA ALA A 624 19.04 -3.96 15.19
C ALA A 624 17.76 -3.22 15.61
N CYS A 625 17.51 -3.13 16.93
CA CYS A 625 16.53 -2.19 17.47
C CYS A 625 16.89 -0.77 17.03
N TYR A 626 15.87 0.07 16.76
CA TYR A 626 16.05 1.48 16.34
C TYR A 626 16.87 1.68 15.05
N SER A 627 17.08 0.61 14.27
CA SER A 627 17.92 0.64 13.05
C SER A 627 17.44 1.66 12.01
N GLY A 628 16.15 1.98 11.99
CA GLY A 628 15.61 3.04 11.15
C GLY A 628 16.26 4.41 11.39
N SER A 629 16.73 4.70 12.61
CA SER A 629 17.46 5.94 12.91
C SER A 629 18.78 6.02 12.14
N VAL A 630 19.45 4.89 11.91
CA VAL A 630 20.64 4.82 11.04
C VAL A 630 20.23 5.04 9.58
N GLY A 631 19.12 4.41 9.15
CA GLY A 631 18.58 4.57 7.79
C GLY A 631 18.30 6.04 7.44
N GLU A 632 17.70 6.80 8.35
CA GLU A 632 17.46 8.24 8.16
C GLU A 632 18.75 9.03 7.94
N PHE A 633 19.80 8.74 8.70
CA PHE A 633 21.09 9.37 8.52
C PHE A 633 21.79 8.96 7.21
N CYS A 634 21.42 7.83 6.62
CA CYS A 634 22.00 7.32 5.39
C CYS A 634 21.36 7.85 4.10
N CYS A 635 20.49 8.85 4.18
CA CYS A 635 19.86 9.45 3.01
C CYS A 635 20.76 10.48 2.29
N GLY A 636 20.52 10.64 0.98
CA GLY A 636 21.21 11.62 0.12
C GLY A 636 22.52 11.11 -0.51
N PHE A 637 22.81 9.80 -0.45
CA PHE A 637 24.03 9.20 -1.01
C PHE A 637 23.77 8.49 -2.34
N PRO A 638 24.41 8.90 -3.45
CA PRO A 638 24.34 8.11 -4.68
C PRO A 638 24.86 6.69 -4.49
N GLY A 639 24.07 5.71 -4.89
CA GLY A 639 24.47 4.31 -4.88
C GLY A 639 24.34 3.59 -3.54
N LEU A 640 23.95 4.27 -2.46
CA LEU A 640 23.64 3.63 -1.17
C LEU A 640 22.15 3.33 -1.07
N LEU A 641 21.82 2.12 -0.66
CA LEU A 641 20.47 1.71 -0.25
C LEU A 641 20.54 1.10 1.14
N THR A 642 19.64 1.49 2.03
CA THR A 642 19.60 0.95 3.38
C THR A 642 18.27 0.23 3.65
N LEU A 643 18.37 -1.03 4.06
CA LEU A 643 17.26 -1.85 4.58
C LEU A 643 17.47 -2.02 6.08
N THR A 644 16.45 -1.73 6.88
CA THR A 644 16.51 -1.86 8.33
C THR A 644 15.40 -2.75 8.88
N ALA A 645 15.67 -3.45 9.98
CA ALA A 645 14.74 -4.38 10.60
C ALA A 645 13.54 -3.69 11.26
N CYS A 646 13.65 -2.39 11.56
CA CYS A 646 12.60 -1.65 12.24
C CYS A 646 12.68 -0.15 11.94
N SER A 647 11.62 0.58 12.29
CA SER A 647 11.56 2.04 12.22
C SER A 647 12.45 2.72 13.29
N PRO A 648 12.70 4.05 13.23
CA PRO A 648 13.59 4.74 14.16
C PRO A 648 13.21 4.60 15.64
N GLY A 649 11.92 4.63 15.96
CA GLY A 649 11.42 4.54 17.34
C GLY A 649 11.07 3.13 17.80
N GLU A 650 11.47 2.08 17.07
CA GLU A 650 10.97 0.73 17.24
C GLU A 650 12.07 -0.28 17.55
N LYS A 651 11.70 -1.38 18.22
CA LYS A 651 12.60 -2.50 18.48
C LYS A 651 12.40 -3.60 17.45
N SER A 652 13.48 -4.19 16.96
CA SER A 652 13.44 -5.46 16.21
C SER A 652 13.34 -6.66 17.16
N HIS A 653 12.89 -7.80 16.65
CA HIS A 653 12.58 -8.97 17.46
C HIS A 653 13.24 -10.24 16.95
N ALA A 654 13.67 -11.08 17.91
CA ALA A 654 14.05 -12.46 17.66
C ALA A 654 12.78 -13.32 17.51
N ASP A 655 12.82 -14.36 16.70
CA ASP A 655 11.62 -15.20 16.48
C ASP A 655 11.87 -16.72 16.50
N VAL A 656 13.03 -17.20 16.14
CA VAL A 656 13.32 -18.64 16.13
C VAL A 656 13.91 -19.07 17.45
N LEU A 657 13.23 -19.96 18.17
CA LEU A 657 13.60 -20.40 19.53
C LEU A 657 13.93 -21.90 19.57
N GLU A 658 15.07 -22.24 20.19
CA GLU A 658 15.42 -23.60 20.56
C GLU A 658 15.78 -23.68 22.05
N GLY A 659 14.97 -24.34 22.85
CA GLY A 659 15.08 -24.28 24.31
C GLY A 659 14.94 -22.82 24.81
N PRO A 660 15.91 -22.28 25.57
CA PRO A 660 15.88 -20.88 25.99
C PRO A 660 16.58 -19.92 25.01
N THR A 661 17.19 -20.42 23.92
CA THR A 661 18.06 -19.64 23.04
C THR A 661 17.34 -19.24 21.77
N TYR A 662 17.36 -17.95 21.46
CA TYR A 662 16.94 -17.46 20.16
C TYR A 662 18.02 -17.69 19.12
N LEU A 663 17.66 -18.36 18.01
CA LEU A 663 18.59 -18.77 16.96
C LEU A 663 18.76 -17.71 15.87
N SER A 664 17.74 -16.88 15.60
CA SER A 664 17.73 -15.86 14.56
C SER A 664 16.84 -14.69 14.93
N ASN A 665 16.90 -13.62 14.14
CA ASN A 665 15.98 -12.49 14.22
C ASN A 665 14.95 -12.56 13.07
N ALA A 666 13.76 -12.01 13.31
CA ALA A 666 12.63 -12.10 12.39
C ALA A 666 12.93 -11.50 11.01
N PHE A 667 13.52 -10.30 10.97
CA PHE A 667 13.85 -9.64 9.71
C PHE A 667 14.93 -10.41 8.92
N THR A 668 16.02 -10.84 9.59
CA THR A 668 17.11 -11.58 8.92
C THR A 668 16.61 -12.91 8.39
N ARG A 669 15.74 -13.61 9.12
CA ARG A 669 15.11 -14.85 8.66
C ARG A 669 14.32 -14.63 7.37
N VAL A 670 13.45 -13.63 7.33
CA VAL A 670 12.66 -13.32 6.12
C VAL A 670 13.56 -12.90 4.96
N PHE A 671 14.57 -12.06 5.21
CA PHE A 671 15.53 -11.64 4.21
C PHE A 671 16.22 -12.84 3.55
N ARG A 672 16.70 -13.80 4.33
CA ARG A 672 17.28 -15.04 3.84
C ARG A 672 16.30 -15.86 3.02
N GLU A 673 15.12 -16.16 3.60
CA GLU A 673 14.12 -17.04 2.99
C GLU A 673 13.66 -16.54 1.62
N GLU A 674 13.46 -15.24 1.47
CA GLU A 674 13.04 -14.67 0.21
C GLU A 674 14.13 -14.69 -0.86
N ILE A 675 15.38 -14.47 -0.50
CA ILE A 675 16.51 -14.57 -1.44
C ILE A 675 16.76 -16.04 -1.84
N GLU A 676 16.64 -17.00 -0.90
CA GLU A 676 16.77 -18.42 -1.21
C GLU A 676 15.65 -18.92 -2.13
N LYS A 677 14.43 -18.42 -1.97
CA LYS A 677 13.29 -18.71 -2.88
C LYS A 677 13.51 -18.13 -4.27
N ASN A 678 14.01 -16.90 -4.35
CA ASN A 678 14.20 -16.19 -5.62
C ASN A 678 15.38 -15.19 -5.55
N PRO A 679 16.60 -15.58 -5.95
CA PRO A 679 17.75 -14.66 -5.98
C PRO A 679 17.58 -13.47 -6.95
N ASP A 680 16.67 -13.59 -7.93
CA ASP A 680 16.34 -12.52 -8.88
C ASP A 680 15.23 -11.58 -8.37
N ILE A 681 14.83 -11.70 -7.11
CA ILE A 681 13.80 -10.85 -6.49
C ILE A 681 14.20 -9.37 -6.62
N SER A 682 13.26 -8.52 -7.02
CA SER A 682 13.50 -7.08 -7.04
C SER A 682 13.68 -6.56 -5.61
N ILE A 683 14.42 -5.47 -5.45
CA ILE A 683 14.56 -4.82 -4.14
C ILE A 683 13.20 -4.44 -3.58
N TYR A 684 12.31 -3.98 -4.44
CA TYR A 684 10.98 -3.59 -4.02
C TYR A 684 10.13 -4.79 -3.57
N ASP A 685 10.16 -5.90 -4.30
CA ASP A 685 9.41 -7.10 -3.92
C ASP A 685 9.97 -7.73 -2.65
N LEU A 686 11.31 -7.76 -2.50
CA LEU A 686 11.94 -8.16 -1.23
C LEU A 686 11.48 -7.26 -0.07
N TYR A 687 11.50 -5.94 -0.27
CA TYR A 687 11.02 -5.01 0.75
C TYR A 687 9.56 -5.27 1.13
N THR A 688 8.72 -5.57 0.15
CA THR A 688 7.31 -5.91 0.37
C THR A 688 7.16 -7.18 1.21
N GLU A 689 7.93 -8.23 0.91
CA GLU A 689 7.91 -9.48 1.68
C GLU A 689 8.49 -9.27 3.10
N LEU A 690 9.53 -8.47 3.24
CA LEU A 690 10.05 -8.07 4.55
C LEU A 690 9.00 -7.32 5.38
N ALA A 691 8.32 -6.34 4.79
CA ALA A 691 7.27 -5.59 5.47
C ALA A 691 6.07 -6.48 5.87
N ARG A 692 5.81 -7.52 5.09
CA ARG A 692 4.70 -8.46 5.30
C ARG A 692 5.00 -9.52 6.36
N HIS A 693 6.21 -10.06 6.36
CA HIS A 693 6.57 -11.27 7.11
C HIS A 693 7.52 -11.04 8.29
N THR A 694 8.09 -9.84 8.46
CA THR A 694 8.84 -9.51 9.67
C THR A 694 7.85 -9.33 10.83
N THR A 695 7.92 -10.21 11.82
CA THR A 695 7.01 -10.18 12.96
C THR A 695 7.41 -9.10 13.97
N ALA A 696 6.42 -8.41 14.52
CA ALA A 696 6.55 -7.44 15.61
C ALA A 696 7.46 -6.22 15.35
N SER A 697 7.94 -6.02 14.13
CA SER A 697 8.67 -4.80 13.73
C SER A 697 8.46 -4.47 12.25
N HIS A 698 8.78 -3.23 11.84
CA HIS A 698 8.57 -2.74 10.48
C HIS A 698 9.90 -2.60 9.77
N ALA A 699 10.15 -3.52 8.84
CA ALA A 699 11.25 -3.38 7.91
C ALA A 699 11.11 -2.07 7.12
N MET A 700 12.22 -1.35 6.98
CA MET A 700 12.27 -0.01 6.38
C MET A 700 13.26 0.05 5.22
N LEU A 701 12.93 0.84 4.18
CA LEU A 701 13.80 1.07 3.03
C LEU A 701 14.14 2.56 2.90
N TYR A 702 15.42 2.90 2.89
CA TYR A 702 15.91 4.28 2.87
C TYR A 702 16.79 4.56 1.66
N ASN A 703 16.76 5.81 1.19
CA ASN A 703 17.64 6.33 0.12
C ASN A 703 17.42 5.69 -1.25
N TYR A 704 16.24 5.13 -1.50
CA TYR A 704 15.93 4.43 -2.74
C TYR A 704 15.98 5.34 -3.99
N ASP A 705 15.67 6.63 -3.84
CA ASP A 705 15.71 7.62 -4.93
C ASP A 705 17.13 7.90 -5.45
N TRP A 706 18.17 7.65 -4.64
CA TRP A 706 19.58 7.77 -4.99
C TRP A 706 20.25 6.45 -5.39
N TYR A 707 19.49 5.36 -5.37
CA TYR A 707 20.00 4.02 -5.69
C TYR A 707 19.65 3.58 -7.12
N GLY A 708 18.64 4.15 -7.71
CA GLY A 708 18.06 3.76 -9.00
C GLY A 708 16.80 2.90 -8.83
N SER A 709 16.15 2.58 -9.94
CA SER A 709 14.87 1.87 -9.95
C SER A 709 14.89 0.61 -9.08
N VAL A 710 14.25 0.64 -7.94
CA VAL A 710 14.18 -0.52 -7.01
C VAL A 710 13.29 -1.64 -7.53
N THR A 711 12.46 -1.38 -8.53
CA THR A 711 11.67 -2.40 -9.23
C THR A 711 12.48 -3.15 -10.29
N ASP A 712 13.51 -2.51 -10.87
CA ASP A 712 14.35 -3.11 -11.92
C ASP A 712 15.66 -3.68 -11.37
N ASN A 713 16.14 -3.12 -10.26
CA ASN A 713 17.31 -3.64 -9.57
C ASN A 713 16.93 -4.83 -8.69
N THR A 714 17.67 -5.92 -8.83
CA THR A 714 17.41 -7.18 -8.13
C THR A 714 18.55 -7.57 -7.20
N LEU A 715 18.27 -8.47 -6.26
CA LEU A 715 19.27 -9.04 -5.36
C LEU A 715 20.29 -9.92 -6.10
N ALA A 716 20.03 -10.30 -7.35
CA ALA A 716 21.01 -10.96 -8.19
C ALA A 716 22.32 -10.17 -8.36
N GLU A 717 22.26 -8.83 -8.28
CA GLU A 717 23.48 -7.99 -8.28
C GLU A 717 24.41 -8.29 -7.09
N TYR A 718 23.93 -9.00 -6.05
CA TYR A 718 24.68 -9.37 -4.85
C TYR A 718 24.75 -10.89 -4.62
N PHE A 719 23.70 -11.65 -4.93
CA PHE A 719 23.56 -13.05 -4.53
C PHE A 719 23.56 -14.06 -5.69
N LYS A 720 23.86 -13.64 -6.93
CA LYS A 720 23.94 -14.55 -8.09
C LYS A 720 25.30 -14.49 -8.77
N THR A 721 25.85 -15.65 -9.13
CA THR A 721 27.05 -15.73 -9.96
C THR A 721 26.70 -15.76 -11.44
N GLU A 722 27.56 -15.25 -12.33
CA GLU A 722 27.37 -15.28 -13.79
C GLU A 722 27.31 -16.70 -14.41
N GLN A 723 27.42 -17.74 -13.57
CA GLN A 723 27.44 -19.15 -14.02
C GLN A 723 26.16 -19.94 -13.70
N GLN A 724 25.14 -19.30 -13.18
CA GLN A 724 23.83 -19.96 -12.93
C GLN A 724 22.72 -19.49 -13.89
#